data_8016a12b06068d1de9ebaf1fae073fd9
#
_entry.id   8016a12b06068d1de9ebaf1fae073fd9
#
_cell.length_a   1.000
_cell.length_b   1.000
_cell.length_c   1.000
_cell.angle_alpha   90.00
_cell.angle_beta   90.00
_cell.angle_gamma   90.00
#
_symmetry.space_group_name_H-M   'P 1'
#
loop_
_entity.id
_entity.type
_entity.pdbx_description
1 polymer ?
#
loop_
_entity_poly.entity_id
_entity_poly.type
_entity_poly.pdbx_seq_one_letter_code
_entity_poly.pdbx_strand_id
1 'polypeptide(L)'
;MTETRLAPAAPPPPAAARAARQPTVIVRPRPEPRDSTPPPITGPKTVLEVAETARSRFEAELERARARMAEREAEKPAEVEAEAAPAPVDENRDPSRPAVGSIIALPTRIKITERSPARTTSAPPPGPGQIRGRFAQQQRGPGGGRSQVRDFGKKRLGSGKGKGKQTQLTTPAEHKRVIRIEDTIAIADLARQMGIKATEVLKKLWGMGMTGVNINASIDFDTAQILSGEFGYEVQNVAFKEEDVFANKVDDTEVRLPRAPVVTVMGHVDHGKTSLLDRIRRARVAAGEAGGITQHIAAYKVPAQGGGEIVFLDTPGHEAFTEMRARGAHVTDIVILVVAANDGVMPQTVEALNHAKEAKVPIIVAVNKIDTPDAQPERVRQQLADHGLIPEEWGGDTQYVNVSALKGENIDKLLETIGLVAELLELKANPDKQAQGTVVEARLDRARGPMATVLVQEGTLRVGDVVVAGRTFGRVRAMLDDRGEQVKEAGPSTPVELLGLDGVPEAGDTVNVADDERVAKTVVEHRRQAWRKRELASTVKVSLEGLMERIREDSADNKELKVVLKADVQGSAEALKAALVKLTTEKVKVNVIYAGVGGITESDVNLAKAGGAIVVGFHVRPAGKSSKLAEQEGVQIKLYDIIYDAMDEVRAAMAGLLAPIKREVAMGQLQVRDTFGIPKVGTVAGCMVTDGKVTRKALLRVIRDAVQIYEGRVGSLRRFKDDVSEVANGYECGVMVAGFNDLKAGDIIEAYEVVEEAAKL
;
A
#
# COMPACT_ATOMS: atom_id res chain seq x y z
N MET A 1 29.34 46.44 -69.61
CA MET A 1 30.18 45.52 -70.34
C MET A 1 30.73 44.54 -69.34
N THR A 2 30.42 43.32 -69.21
CA THR A 2 29.79 42.26 -69.98
C THR A 2 29.16 41.25 -68.96
N GLU A 3 27.86 41.02 -69.12
CA GLU A 3 27.12 39.97 -68.40
C GLU A 3 27.63 38.59 -68.83
N THR A 4 27.90 37.71 -67.87
CA THR A 4 28.06 36.27 -68.15
C THR A 4 26.92 35.52 -67.41
N ARG A 5 25.87 35.19 -68.17
CA ARG A 5 24.79 34.31 -67.74
C ARG A 5 25.37 32.94 -67.59
N LEU A 6 25.25 32.36 -66.41
CA LEU A 6 25.37 30.88 -66.14
C LEU A 6 24.03 30.18 -66.37
N ALA A 7 24.05 29.19 -67.22
CA ALA A 7 22.91 28.35 -67.60
C ALA A 7 22.47 27.46 -66.43
N PRO A 8 21.20 27.08 -66.34
CA PRO A 8 20.68 26.18 -65.23
C PRO A 8 21.12 24.75 -65.45
N ALA A 9 21.53 24.13 -64.31
CA ALA A 9 21.94 22.74 -64.24
C ALA A 9 20.76 21.79 -64.47
N ALA A 10 21.02 20.70 -65.25
CA ALA A 10 20.07 19.65 -65.57
C ALA A 10 19.66 18.83 -64.36
N PRO A 11 18.42 18.27 -64.31
CA PRO A 11 17.94 17.45 -63.23
C PRO A 11 18.61 16.06 -63.23
N PRO A 12 18.78 15.41 -62.06
CA PRO A 12 19.36 14.06 -61.94
C PRO A 12 18.39 12.97 -62.47
N PRO A 13 18.92 11.82 -62.94
CA PRO A 13 18.13 10.75 -63.50
C PRO A 13 17.33 9.99 -62.42
N PRO A 14 16.21 9.32 -62.75
CA PRO A 14 15.34 8.61 -61.81
C PRO A 14 16.02 7.38 -61.25
N ALA A 15 15.92 7.20 -59.93
CA ALA A 15 16.43 6.07 -59.20
C ALA A 15 15.70 4.78 -59.62
N ALA A 16 16.47 3.79 -60.06
CA ALA A 16 15.99 2.46 -60.41
C ALA A 16 15.38 1.74 -59.18
N ALA A 17 14.19 1.21 -59.33
CA ALA A 17 13.48 0.39 -58.36
C ALA A 17 14.33 -0.82 -57.96
N ARG A 18 14.80 -0.84 -56.70
CA ARG A 18 15.40 -2.02 -56.06
C ARG A 18 14.26 -2.96 -55.65
N ALA A 19 14.15 -4.07 -56.36
CA ALA A 19 13.30 -5.22 -55.97
C ALA A 19 13.69 -5.69 -54.57
N ALA A 20 12.68 -5.84 -53.71
CA ALA A 20 12.80 -6.42 -52.37
C ALA A 20 13.24 -7.89 -52.48
N ARG A 21 14.46 -8.19 -52.08
CA ARG A 21 14.93 -9.57 -51.86
C ARG A 21 14.38 -10.03 -50.52
N GLN A 22 13.56 -11.06 -50.54
CA GLN A 22 13.14 -11.85 -49.39
C GLN A 22 14.37 -12.49 -48.73
N PRO A 23 14.49 -12.53 -47.39
CA PRO A 23 15.58 -13.24 -46.76
C PRO A 23 15.41 -14.74 -46.90
N THR A 24 16.32 -15.36 -47.62
CA THR A 24 16.44 -16.82 -47.74
C THR A 24 16.92 -17.36 -46.39
N VAL A 25 16.08 -18.12 -45.69
CA VAL A 25 16.43 -18.86 -44.49
C VAL A 25 17.38 -19.98 -44.89
N ILE A 26 18.66 -19.84 -44.58
CA ILE A 26 19.64 -20.92 -44.70
C ILE A 26 19.42 -21.88 -43.54
N VAL A 27 18.71 -22.98 -43.76
CA VAL A 27 18.63 -24.11 -42.84
C VAL A 27 19.98 -24.84 -42.91
N ARG A 28 20.79 -24.72 -41.85
CA ARG A 28 21.96 -25.56 -41.66
C ARG A 28 21.50 -26.96 -41.29
N PRO A 29 22.04 -28.03 -41.97
CA PRO A 29 21.73 -29.40 -41.60
C PRO A 29 22.29 -29.71 -40.21
N ARG A 30 21.48 -30.40 -39.42
CA ARG A 30 21.90 -30.97 -38.10
C ARG A 30 23.05 -31.94 -38.34
N PRO A 31 24.12 -31.88 -37.50
CA PRO A 31 25.12 -32.95 -37.52
C PRO A 31 24.49 -34.22 -36.94
N GLU A 32 24.76 -35.34 -37.62
CA GLU A 32 24.40 -36.68 -37.17
C GLU A 32 25.04 -37.00 -35.80
N PRO A 33 24.37 -37.78 -34.94
CA PRO A 33 24.91 -38.16 -33.65
C PRO A 33 26.11 -39.11 -33.84
N ARG A 34 27.30 -38.71 -33.39
CA ARG A 34 28.43 -39.62 -33.21
C ARG A 34 28.15 -40.54 -32.05
N ASP A 35 28.07 -41.82 -32.29
CA ASP A 35 28.13 -42.90 -31.31
C ASP A 35 29.43 -42.76 -30.52
N SER A 36 29.33 -42.26 -29.29
CA SER A 36 30.37 -42.41 -28.26
C SER A 36 29.68 -42.88 -26.98
N THR A 37 29.68 -44.18 -26.80
CA THR A 37 29.39 -44.84 -25.54
C THR A 37 30.33 -44.27 -24.45
N PRO A 38 29.80 -43.60 -23.42
CA PRO A 38 30.67 -43.26 -22.27
C PRO A 38 30.93 -44.49 -21.40
N PRO A 39 32.07 -44.53 -20.70
CA PRO A 39 32.37 -45.62 -19.77
C PRO A 39 31.38 -45.62 -18.59
N PRO A 40 31.19 -46.77 -17.89
CA PRO A 40 30.23 -46.88 -16.81
C PRO A 40 30.66 -46.01 -15.63
N ILE A 41 29.83 -44.99 -15.36
CA ILE A 41 29.98 -44.10 -14.20
C ILE A 41 29.36 -44.81 -13.01
N THR A 42 30.17 -45.34 -12.13
CA THR A 42 29.80 -45.67 -10.75
C THR A 42 29.79 -44.37 -9.94
N GLY A 43 28.67 -43.59 -10.03
CA GLY A 43 28.46 -42.35 -9.30
C GLY A 43 27.00 -42.16 -8.98
N PRO A 44 26.61 -41.22 -8.10
CA PRO A 44 25.26 -41.09 -7.62
C PRO A 44 24.29 -40.81 -8.79
N LYS A 45 23.08 -41.37 -8.63
CA LYS A 45 21.96 -41.34 -9.59
C LYS A 45 21.81 -39.98 -10.26
N THR A 46 21.55 -40.00 -11.56
CA THR A 46 21.32 -38.78 -12.37
C THR A 46 20.18 -37.95 -11.82
N VAL A 47 20.26 -36.64 -12.01
CA VAL A 47 19.21 -35.66 -11.53
C VAL A 47 17.80 -36.05 -11.98
N LEU A 48 17.68 -36.72 -13.14
CA LEU A 48 16.41 -37.22 -13.64
C LEU A 48 15.86 -38.39 -12.81
N GLU A 49 16.69 -39.38 -12.44
CA GLU A 49 16.26 -40.51 -11.59
C GLU A 49 15.93 -40.07 -10.15
N VAL A 50 16.59 -39.02 -9.64
CA VAL A 50 16.27 -38.43 -8.35
C VAL A 50 14.93 -37.69 -8.44
N ALA A 51 14.68 -36.99 -9.53
CA ALA A 51 13.41 -36.29 -9.77
C ALA A 51 12.24 -37.26 -9.95
N GLU A 52 12.41 -38.38 -10.68
CA GLU A 52 11.37 -39.39 -10.85
C GLU A 52 11.08 -40.13 -9.53
N THR A 53 12.12 -40.46 -8.76
CA THR A 53 11.92 -41.08 -7.44
C THR A 53 11.33 -40.12 -6.41
N ALA A 54 11.57 -38.82 -6.50
CA ALA A 54 10.91 -37.79 -5.68
C ALA A 54 9.43 -37.64 -6.09
N ARG A 55 9.15 -37.68 -7.39
CA ARG A 55 7.78 -37.57 -7.91
C ARG A 55 6.92 -38.77 -7.53
N SER A 56 7.44 -39.97 -7.65
CA SER A 56 6.72 -41.19 -7.25
C SER A 56 6.48 -41.25 -5.73
N ARG A 57 7.41 -40.75 -4.89
CA ARG A 57 7.21 -40.63 -3.45
C ARG A 57 6.14 -39.61 -3.11
N PHE A 58 6.13 -38.47 -3.78
CA PHE A 58 5.11 -37.43 -3.58
C PHE A 58 3.72 -37.92 -3.99
N GLU A 59 3.60 -38.63 -5.11
CA GLU A 59 2.33 -39.22 -5.56
C GLU A 59 1.82 -40.27 -4.57
N ALA A 60 2.70 -41.12 -4.04
CA ALA A 60 2.32 -42.13 -3.03
C ALA A 60 1.92 -41.49 -1.68
N GLU A 61 2.50 -40.35 -1.33
CA GLU A 61 2.17 -39.60 -0.12
C GLU A 61 0.83 -38.87 -0.26
N LEU A 62 0.56 -38.34 -1.46
CA LEU A 62 -0.72 -37.71 -1.83
C LEU A 62 -1.88 -38.73 -1.81
N GLU A 63 -1.63 -39.93 -2.28
CA GLU A 63 -2.61 -41.03 -2.28
C GLU A 63 -2.92 -41.49 -0.85
N ARG A 64 -1.89 -41.61 0.01
CA ARG A 64 -2.07 -41.89 1.45
C ARG A 64 -2.81 -40.78 2.17
N ALA A 65 -2.58 -39.51 1.81
CA ALA A 65 -3.31 -38.39 2.39
C ALA A 65 -4.80 -38.41 1.96
N ARG A 66 -5.10 -38.74 0.71
CA ARG A 66 -6.47 -38.90 0.21
C ARG A 66 -7.19 -40.09 0.88
N ALA A 67 -6.52 -41.23 1.09
CA ALA A 67 -7.08 -42.37 1.79
C ALA A 67 -7.42 -42.02 3.25
N ARG A 68 -6.55 -41.29 3.96
CA ARG A 68 -6.84 -40.81 5.34
C ARG A 68 -7.98 -39.80 5.40
N MET A 69 -8.19 -39.01 4.38
CA MET A 69 -9.33 -38.09 4.33
C MET A 69 -10.64 -38.84 4.06
N ALA A 70 -10.64 -39.84 3.19
CA ALA A 70 -11.78 -40.70 2.93
C ALA A 70 -12.15 -41.53 4.16
N GLU A 71 -11.18 -42.04 4.90
CA GLU A 71 -11.39 -42.78 6.17
C GLU A 71 -11.98 -41.87 7.27
N ARG A 72 -11.55 -40.62 7.35
CA ARG A 72 -12.14 -39.62 8.25
C ARG A 72 -13.55 -39.18 7.86
N GLU A 73 -13.89 -39.19 6.58
CA GLU A 73 -15.25 -38.92 6.09
C GLU A 73 -16.19 -40.09 6.36
N ALA A 74 -15.68 -41.33 6.30
CA ALA A 74 -16.45 -42.53 6.62
C ALA A 74 -16.69 -42.75 8.13
N GLU A 75 -15.86 -42.16 9.01
CA GLU A 75 -15.99 -42.21 10.47
C GLU A 75 -16.90 -41.11 11.07
N LYS A 76 -17.53 -40.27 10.27
CA LYS A 76 -18.55 -39.36 10.80
C LYS A 76 -19.84 -40.17 11.09
N PRO A 77 -20.26 -40.31 12.34
CA PRO A 77 -21.56 -40.87 12.64
C PRO A 77 -22.65 -39.96 12.07
N ALA A 78 -23.62 -40.52 11.38
CA ALA A 78 -24.81 -39.82 10.93
C ALA A 78 -25.52 -39.26 12.19
N GLU A 79 -25.45 -37.93 12.36
CA GLU A 79 -26.31 -37.24 13.31
C GLU A 79 -27.75 -37.36 12.80
N VAL A 80 -28.51 -38.20 13.45
CA VAL A 80 -29.95 -38.30 13.31
C VAL A 80 -30.52 -36.95 13.81
N GLU A 81 -31.17 -36.21 12.94
CA GLU A 81 -32.01 -35.08 13.30
C GLU A 81 -33.10 -35.59 14.26
N ALA A 82 -32.92 -35.37 15.53
CA ALA A 82 -33.96 -35.52 16.54
C ALA A 82 -34.72 -34.18 16.57
N GLU A 83 -35.91 -34.16 16.00
CA GLU A 83 -36.93 -33.15 16.12
C GLU A 83 -37.24 -32.91 17.61
N ALA A 84 -36.80 -31.79 18.16
CA ALA A 84 -37.04 -31.41 19.54
C ALA A 84 -38.51 -30.92 19.68
N ALA A 85 -39.30 -31.66 20.43
CA ALA A 85 -40.65 -31.28 20.85
C ALA A 85 -40.61 -29.92 21.61
N PRO A 86 -41.60 -29.02 21.41
CA PRO A 86 -41.61 -27.72 22.07
C PRO A 86 -41.88 -27.87 23.58
N ALA A 87 -41.06 -27.19 24.36
CA ALA A 87 -41.22 -27.11 25.82
C ALA A 87 -42.50 -26.37 26.19
N PRO A 88 -43.18 -26.76 27.31
CA PRO A 88 -44.43 -26.13 27.73
C PRO A 88 -44.25 -24.65 28.04
N VAL A 89 -45.15 -23.85 27.52
CA VAL A 89 -45.19 -22.38 27.69
C VAL A 89 -45.75 -22.09 29.10
N ASP A 90 -45.00 -21.34 29.89
CA ASP A 90 -45.41 -20.86 31.21
C ASP A 90 -46.25 -19.58 31.03
N GLU A 91 -47.58 -19.67 31.21
CA GLU A 91 -48.56 -18.62 30.95
C GLU A 91 -48.50 -17.41 31.91
N ASN A 92 -47.56 -17.37 32.86
CA ASN A 92 -47.53 -16.28 33.87
C ASN A 92 -46.26 -15.45 33.85
N ARG A 93 -45.76 -15.11 32.67
CA ARG A 93 -44.51 -14.38 32.53
C ARG A 93 -44.70 -12.96 31.99
N ASP A 94 -44.22 -12.00 32.77
CA ASP A 94 -44.17 -10.57 32.38
C ASP A 94 -43.20 -10.39 31.17
N PRO A 95 -43.66 -9.90 30.03
CA PRO A 95 -42.84 -9.80 28.79
C PRO A 95 -41.67 -8.78 28.84
N SER A 96 -41.53 -8.04 29.94
CA SER A 96 -40.53 -6.97 30.06
C SER A 96 -39.26 -7.42 30.80
N ARG A 97 -39.14 -8.65 31.29
CA ARG A 97 -37.95 -9.14 31.99
C ARG A 97 -37.30 -10.34 31.30
N PRO A 98 -35.99 -10.27 31.01
CA PRO A 98 -35.27 -11.45 30.47
C PRO A 98 -35.23 -12.56 31.50
N ALA A 99 -35.40 -13.81 31.06
CA ALA A 99 -35.37 -14.99 31.89
C ALA A 99 -34.00 -15.17 32.57
N VAL A 100 -34.00 -15.39 33.85
CA VAL A 100 -32.80 -15.78 34.60
C VAL A 100 -32.38 -17.16 34.09
N GLY A 101 -31.20 -17.23 33.43
CA GLY A 101 -30.67 -18.46 32.82
C GLY A 101 -30.68 -18.49 31.29
N SER A 102 -31.24 -17.49 30.59
CA SER A 102 -31.06 -17.41 29.14
C SER A 102 -29.62 -16.98 28.84
N ILE A 103 -28.78 -17.92 28.50
CA ILE A 103 -27.45 -17.71 27.94
C ILE A 103 -27.69 -17.13 26.54
N ILE A 104 -27.36 -15.86 26.32
CA ILE A 104 -27.24 -15.31 24.98
C ILE A 104 -26.15 -16.14 24.30
N ALA A 105 -26.52 -16.93 23.32
CA ALA A 105 -25.59 -17.72 22.53
C ALA A 105 -24.70 -16.72 21.78
N LEU A 106 -23.52 -16.47 22.31
CA LEU A 106 -22.43 -15.88 21.55
C LEU A 106 -22.10 -16.84 20.41
N PRO A 107 -21.89 -16.33 19.19
CA PRO A 107 -21.59 -17.18 18.06
C PRO A 107 -20.34 -17.99 18.37
N THR A 108 -20.50 -19.26 18.30
CA THR A 108 -19.55 -20.36 18.21
C THR A 108 -18.14 -20.07 18.69
N ARG A 109 -17.93 -20.29 19.95
CA ARG A 109 -16.61 -20.53 20.54
C ARG A 109 -15.97 -21.67 19.75
N ILE A 110 -14.96 -21.38 18.96
CA ILE A 110 -14.04 -22.39 18.45
C ILE A 110 -13.52 -23.12 19.70
N LYS A 111 -13.90 -24.36 19.86
CA LYS A 111 -13.32 -25.24 20.87
C LYS A 111 -11.86 -25.47 20.48
N ILE A 112 -11.00 -24.65 20.96
CA ILE A 112 -9.59 -25.00 21.10
C ILE A 112 -9.60 -25.99 22.29
N THR A 113 -9.67 -27.26 21.99
CA THR A 113 -9.29 -28.30 22.92
C THR A 113 -7.80 -28.13 23.16
N GLU A 114 -7.45 -27.49 24.26
CA GLU A 114 -6.13 -27.63 24.86
C GLU A 114 -5.94 -29.09 25.20
N ARG A 115 -5.40 -29.85 24.28
CA ARG A 115 -4.67 -31.06 24.59
C ARG A 115 -3.40 -30.62 25.29
N SER A 116 -3.35 -30.80 26.60
CA SER A 116 -2.09 -30.85 27.33
C SER A 116 -1.11 -31.75 26.55
N PRO A 117 0.09 -31.30 26.20
CA PRO A 117 1.05 -32.15 25.56
C PRO A 117 1.46 -33.24 26.56
N ALA A 118 1.06 -34.47 26.28
CA ALA A 118 1.70 -35.64 26.88
C ALA A 118 3.20 -35.52 26.51
N ARG A 119 4.05 -35.50 27.51
CA ARG A 119 5.49 -35.61 27.36
C ARG A 119 5.82 -36.88 26.59
N THR A 120 5.98 -36.78 25.30
CA THR A 120 6.73 -37.75 24.53
C THR A 120 8.16 -37.17 24.39
N THR A 121 9.06 -37.75 25.18
CA THR A 121 10.49 -37.66 24.95
C THR A 121 10.80 -38.35 23.62
N SER A 122 10.79 -37.62 22.55
CA SER A 122 11.40 -38.05 21.29
C SER A 122 12.75 -37.38 21.18
N ALA A 123 13.80 -38.21 21.24
CA ALA A 123 15.15 -37.83 20.95
C ALA A 123 15.25 -37.26 19.51
N PRO A 124 16.17 -36.29 19.27
CA PRO A 124 16.39 -35.75 17.94
C PRO A 124 17.02 -36.82 17.03
N PRO A 125 16.78 -36.76 15.73
CA PRO A 125 17.39 -37.68 14.75
C PRO A 125 18.92 -37.50 14.70
N PRO A 126 19.70 -38.59 14.56
CA PRO A 126 21.14 -38.49 14.48
C PRO A 126 21.60 -37.92 13.13
N GLY A 127 22.48 -36.95 13.20
CA GLY A 127 23.22 -36.44 12.05
C GLY A 127 24.17 -37.51 11.46
N PRO A 128 24.55 -37.40 10.19
CA PRO A 128 25.36 -38.39 9.49
C PRO A 128 26.84 -38.24 9.83
N GLY A 129 27.41 -39.36 10.27
CA GLY A 129 28.89 -39.56 10.20
C GLY A 129 29.55 -39.90 11.50
N GLN A 130 29.77 -41.19 11.74
CA GLN A 130 31.06 -41.81 11.88
C GLN A 130 30.96 -43.28 12.32
N ILE A 131 31.30 -44.16 11.39
CA ILE A 131 31.55 -45.58 11.59
C ILE A 131 32.90 -45.71 12.27
N ARG A 132 32.94 -46.34 13.45
CA ARG A 132 34.07 -47.17 13.85
C ARG A 132 33.62 -48.14 14.94
N GLY A 133 33.79 -49.43 14.59
CA GLY A 133 33.40 -50.56 15.34
C GLY A 133 34.23 -50.85 16.59
N ARG A 134 33.68 -51.70 17.43
CA ARG A 134 34.37 -52.87 17.97
C ARG A 134 33.38 -53.78 18.66
N PHE A 135 33.44 -55.02 18.25
CA PHE A 135 32.96 -56.25 18.90
C PHE A 135 33.30 -56.32 20.38
N ALA A 136 32.38 -56.77 21.20
CA ALA A 136 32.70 -57.74 22.28
C ALA A 136 31.39 -58.47 22.71
N GLN A 137 31.47 -59.71 22.51
CA GLN A 137 30.59 -60.82 22.87
C GLN A 137 30.74 -61.11 24.40
N GLN A 138 29.65 -61.54 25.05
CA GLN A 138 29.58 -62.65 26.01
C GLN A 138 28.27 -62.52 26.82
N GLN A 139 27.41 -63.44 26.65
CA GLN A 139 27.16 -64.75 27.22
C GLN A 139 26.61 -64.77 28.66
N ARG A 140 25.41 -65.37 28.72
CA ARG A 140 24.87 -66.31 29.72
C ARG A 140 24.64 -65.87 31.15
N GLY A 141 23.47 -66.02 31.66
CA GLY A 141 22.88 -67.20 32.19
C GLY A 141 21.80 -66.90 33.23
N PRO A 142 20.93 -67.85 33.55
CA PRO A 142 19.63 -67.62 34.18
C PRO A 142 19.62 -67.94 35.69
N GLY A 143 18.68 -67.33 36.41
CA GLY A 143 18.38 -67.68 37.78
C GLY A 143 17.39 -66.66 38.34
N GLY A 144 16.20 -66.97 38.55
CA GLY A 144 15.46 -67.77 39.47
C GLY A 144 15.31 -67.06 40.83
N GLY A 145 14.10 -66.64 41.18
CA GLY A 145 13.89 -66.38 42.59
C GLY A 145 12.73 -65.42 42.89
N ARG A 146 11.52 -66.05 43.01
CA ARG A 146 10.48 -65.91 44.06
C ARG A 146 10.03 -64.47 44.49
N SER A 147 8.81 -64.27 44.16
CA SER A 147 7.74 -63.58 44.89
C SER A 147 7.95 -63.37 46.39
N GLN A 148 7.71 -62.16 46.87
CA GLN A 148 7.08 -61.96 48.18
C GLN A 148 6.09 -60.81 48.08
N VAL A 149 4.82 -61.21 48.15
CA VAL A 149 3.68 -60.38 48.50
C VAL A 149 3.88 -59.95 49.94
N ARG A 150 3.87 -58.71 50.26
CA ARG A 150 3.66 -58.18 51.59
C ARG A 150 2.44 -57.26 51.60
N ASP A 151 1.40 -57.90 52.13
CA ASP A 151 0.18 -57.31 52.67
C ASP A 151 0.54 -56.28 53.77
N PHE A 152 0.07 -55.06 53.72
CA PHE A 152 0.08 -54.16 54.88
C PHE A 152 -1.28 -53.59 55.12
N GLY A 153 -1.83 -54.16 56.21
CA GLY A 153 -3.07 -53.85 56.81
C GLY A 153 -3.30 -52.42 57.25
N LYS A 154 -4.57 -52.14 57.30
CA LYS A 154 -5.24 -50.97 57.91
C LYS A 154 -4.60 -50.56 59.24
N LYS A 155 -4.19 -49.33 59.39
CA LYS A 155 -4.06 -48.64 60.67
C LYS A 155 -4.80 -47.33 60.70
N ARG A 156 -5.54 -47.21 61.76
CA ARG A 156 -6.57 -46.23 62.15
C ARG A 156 -6.08 -44.78 62.18
N LEU A 157 -7.06 -43.87 61.91
CA LEU A 157 -7.03 -42.44 62.16
C LEU A 157 -6.51 -42.10 63.56
N GLY A 158 -5.49 -41.30 63.63
CA GLY A 158 -5.10 -40.50 64.78
C GLY A 158 -5.19 -39.04 64.41
N SER A 159 -6.06 -38.28 65.05
CA SER A 159 -6.17 -36.83 64.96
C SER A 159 -4.94 -36.19 65.57
N GLY A 160 -4.04 -35.71 64.77
CA GLY A 160 -2.93 -34.85 65.16
C GLY A 160 -3.02 -33.52 64.41
N LYS A 161 -3.37 -32.45 65.14
CA LYS A 161 -3.18 -31.08 64.70
C LYS A 161 -1.69 -30.83 64.43
N GLY A 162 -1.23 -31.15 63.22
CA GLY A 162 0.07 -30.72 62.70
C GLY A 162 -0.04 -29.28 62.19
N LYS A 163 0.55 -28.33 62.86
CA LYS A 163 0.85 -26.99 62.36
C LYS A 163 1.52 -27.17 61.02
N GLY A 164 0.87 -26.72 59.92
CA GLY A 164 1.46 -26.67 58.61
C GLY A 164 2.78 -25.93 58.66
N LYS A 165 3.86 -26.61 58.29
CA LYS A 165 5.13 -25.93 58.05
C LYS A 165 4.86 -24.96 56.89
N GLN A 166 4.84 -23.66 57.24
CA GLN A 166 4.96 -22.62 56.21
C GLN A 166 6.23 -22.91 55.45
N THR A 167 6.08 -23.12 54.14
CA THR A 167 7.19 -23.21 53.21
C THR A 167 7.87 -21.84 53.25
N GLN A 168 9.02 -21.75 53.88
CA GLN A 168 9.87 -20.54 53.83
C GLN A 168 10.27 -20.43 52.38
N LEU A 169 9.83 -19.38 51.75
CA LEU A 169 10.33 -18.92 50.46
C LEU A 169 11.82 -18.67 50.59
N THR A 170 12.61 -19.59 50.03
CA THR A 170 14.07 -19.46 50.01
C THR A 170 14.37 -18.24 49.11
N THR A 171 14.94 -17.22 49.71
CA THR A 171 15.47 -16.05 48.91
C THR A 171 16.51 -16.57 47.95
N PRO A 172 16.40 -16.27 46.65
CA PRO A 172 17.41 -16.67 45.65
C PRO A 172 18.79 -16.10 45.99
N ALA A 173 19.85 -16.83 45.67
CA ALA A 173 21.22 -16.37 45.84
C ALA A 173 21.45 -15.08 45.05
N GLU A 174 22.35 -14.19 45.50
CA GLU A 174 22.54 -12.84 44.95
C GLU A 174 22.73 -12.80 43.43
N HIS A 175 23.46 -13.75 42.87
CA HIS A 175 23.66 -13.88 41.42
C HIS A 175 22.38 -14.27 40.63
N LYS A 176 21.29 -14.67 41.29
CA LYS A 176 19.98 -14.97 40.71
C LYS A 176 18.97 -13.85 40.90
N ARG A 177 19.37 -12.74 41.47
CA ARG A 177 18.48 -11.59 41.71
C ARG A 177 18.49 -10.55 40.60
N VAL A 178 19.16 -10.86 39.48
CA VAL A 178 19.16 -10.01 38.29
C VAL A 178 18.04 -10.42 37.38
N ILE A 179 17.13 -9.49 37.12
CA ILE A 179 15.98 -9.65 36.20
C ILE A 179 16.31 -8.91 34.93
N ARG A 180 16.18 -9.60 33.81
CA ARG A 180 16.41 -9.01 32.49
C ARG A 180 15.06 -8.63 31.91
N ILE A 181 14.86 -7.36 31.67
CA ILE A 181 13.64 -6.82 31.06
C ILE A 181 13.96 -6.02 29.80
N GLU A 182 13.03 -6.05 28.85
CA GLU A 182 12.96 -5.10 27.73
C GLU A 182 12.34 -3.78 28.24
N ASP A 183 12.04 -2.83 27.37
CA ASP A 183 11.46 -1.52 27.72
C ASP A 183 10.16 -1.60 28.52
N THR A 184 9.39 -2.67 28.35
CA THR A 184 8.16 -2.92 29.10
C THR A 184 8.03 -4.38 29.49
N ILE A 185 7.47 -4.67 30.67
CA ILE A 185 7.19 -6.04 31.13
C ILE A 185 5.78 -6.13 31.68
N ALA A 186 5.11 -7.26 31.44
CA ALA A 186 3.83 -7.55 32.09
C ALA A 186 4.05 -7.88 33.57
N ILE A 187 3.19 -7.37 34.44
CA ILE A 187 3.26 -7.59 35.88
C ILE A 187 3.28 -9.08 36.25
N ALA A 188 2.53 -9.90 35.51
CA ALA A 188 2.52 -11.34 35.69
C ALA A 188 3.89 -11.98 35.41
N ASP A 189 4.60 -11.52 34.39
CA ASP A 189 5.91 -12.03 34.02
C ASP A 189 7.00 -11.55 34.96
N LEU A 190 6.94 -10.29 35.38
CA LEU A 190 7.82 -9.74 36.41
C LEU A 190 7.67 -10.52 37.73
N ALA A 191 6.45 -10.75 38.18
CA ALA A 191 6.16 -11.53 39.37
C ALA A 191 6.67 -12.99 39.25
N ARG A 192 6.56 -13.58 38.06
CA ARG A 192 7.08 -14.93 37.77
C ARG A 192 8.61 -14.97 37.84
N GLN A 193 9.29 -13.98 37.27
CA GLN A 193 10.76 -13.88 37.31
C GLN A 193 11.27 -13.66 38.73
N MET A 194 10.59 -12.84 39.52
CA MET A 194 10.89 -12.64 40.95
C MET A 194 10.52 -13.84 41.82
N GLY A 195 9.71 -14.76 41.33
CA GLY A 195 9.18 -15.88 42.13
C GLY A 195 8.19 -15.45 43.22
N ILE A 196 7.56 -14.29 43.07
CA ILE A 196 6.62 -13.67 44.01
C ILE A 196 5.20 -13.76 43.44
N LYS A 197 4.18 -13.73 44.29
CA LYS A 197 2.80 -13.71 43.82
C LYS A 197 2.47 -12.36 43.17
N ALA A 198 1.88 -12.37 41.97
CA ALA A 198 1.45 -11.16 41.27
C ALA A 198 0.56 -10.24 42.11
N THR A 199 -0.21 -10.81 43.07
CA THR A 199 -1.03 -10.06 44.03
C THR A 199 -0.21 -9.21 45.02
N GLU A 200 1.02 -9.63 45.35
CA GLU A 200 1.92 -8.87 46.23
C GLU A 200 2.54 -7.72 45.47
N VAL A 201 2.91 -7.96 44.21
CA VAL A 201 3.39 -6.94 43.26
C VAL A 201 2.33 -5.87 43.03
N LEU A 202 1.08 -6.26 42.80
CA LEU A 202 -0.04 -5.33 42.64
C LEU A 202 -0.31 -4.48 43.87
N LYS A 203 -0.27 -5.08 45.10
CA LYS A 203 -0.42 -4.32 46.33
C LYS A 203 0.61 -3.23 46.48
N LYS A 204 1.85 -3.48 46.05
CA LYS A 204 2.93 -2.54 46.12
C LYS A 204 2.74 -1.41 45.10
N LEU A 205 2.33 -1.75 43.87
CA LEU A 205 1.97 -0.77 42.83
C LEU A 205 0.83 0.16 43.27
N TRP A 206 -0.20 -0.41 43.93
CA TRP A 206 -1.26 0.43 44.50
C TRP A 206 -0.77 1.33 45.64
N GLY A 207 0.20 0.87 46.44
CA GLY A 207 0.87 1.68 47.46
C GLY A 207 1.69 2.84 46.89
N MET A 208 2.18 2.69 45.63
CA MET A 208 2.88 3.74 44.87
C MET A 208 1.92 4.69 44.12
N GLY A 209 0.60 4.54 44.30
CA GLY A 209 -0.40 5.43 43.70
C GLY A 209 -0.92 4.98 42.34
N MET A 210 -0.46 3.87 41.80
CA MET A 210 -0.96 3.31 40.54
C MET A 210 -2.25 2.48 40.77
N THR A 211 -3.38 3.13 40.90
CA THR A 211 -4.69 2.49 41.09
C THR A 211 -5.29 2.09 39.74
N GLY A 212 -5.86 0.88 39.63
CA GLY A 212 -6.52 0.41 38.41
C GLY A 212 -5.68 -0.48 37.49
N VAL A 213 -4.46 -0.85 37.90
CA VAL A 213 -3.58 -1.73 37.13
C VAL A 213 -3.96 -3.19 37.33
N ASN A 214 -4.12 -3.93 36.23
CA ASN A 214 -4.44 -5.37 36.22
C ASN A 214 -3.17 -6.24 36.17
N ILE A 215 -3.29 -7.53 36.47
CA ILE A 215 -2.18 -8.51 36.45
C ILE A 215 -1.50 -8.58 35.06
N ASN A 216 -2.28 -8.38 33.99
CA ASN A 216 -1.79 -8.42 32.60
C ASN A 216 -1.36 -7.04 32.08
N ALA A 217 -1.39 -6.01 32.91
CA ALA A 217 -0.90 -4.68 32.50
C ALA A 217 0.62 -4.70 32.36
N SER A 218 1.12 -3.97 31.36
CA SER A 218 2.55 -3.75 31.17
C SER A 218 3.00 -2.52 31.95
N ILE A 219 4.14 -2.62 32.59
CA ILE A 219 4.83 -1.50 33.29
C ILE A 219 6.15 -1.19 32.58
N ASP A 220 6.56 0.05 32.63
CA ASP A 220 7.81 0.56 32.05
C ASP A 220 9.02 0.11 32.87
N PHE A 221 10.18 0.19 32.27
CA PHE A 221 11.46 -0.18 32.86
C PHE A 221 11.69 0.55 34.21
N ASP A 222 11.46 1.86 34.28
CA ASP A 222 11.70 2.67 35.49
C ASP A 222 10.79 2.22 36.64
N THR A 223 9.52 2.00 36.38
CA THR A 223 8.57 1.49 37.35
C THR A 223 8.94 0.08 37.81
N ALA A 224 9.35 -0.78 36.87
CA ALA A 224 9.79 -2.14 37.15
C ALA A 224 11.10 -2.15 37.97
N GLN A 225 12.03 -1.21 37.75
CA GLN A 225 13.27 -1.05 38.49
C GLN A 225 13.00 -0.64 39.92
N ILE A 226 12.17 0.38 40.16
CA ILE A 226 11.78 0.82 41.50
C ILE A 226 11.08 -0.31 42.24
N LEU A 227 10.12 -0.95 41.61
CA LEU A 227 9.35 -2.05 42.19
C LEU A 227 10.23 -3.24 42.54
N SER A 228 11.11 -3.68 41.61
CA SER A 228 12.02 -4.82 41.82
C SER A 228 13.06 -4.51 42.89
N GLY A 229 13.54 -3.26 42.98
CA GLY A 229 14.46 -2.78 44.02
C GLY A 229 13.91 -2.95 45.44
N GLU A 230 12.59 -2.72 45.63
CA GLU A 230 11.94 -2.95 46.92
C GLU A 230 11.85 -4.43 47.34
N PHE A 231 11.89 -5.35 46.37
CA PHE A 231 11.95 -6.79 46.62
C PHE A 231 13.40 -7.33 46.64
N GLY A 232 14.42 -6.46 46.50
CA GLY A 232 15.83 -6.82 46.52
C GLY A 232 16.32 -7.49 45.22
N TYR A 233 15.70 -7.17 44.08
CA TYR A 233 16.11 -7.59 42.76
C TYR A 233 16.69 -6.41 41.98
N GLU A 234 17.75 -6.65 41.22
CA GLU A 234 18.33 -5.72 40.29
C GLU A 234 17.77 -5.94 38.91
N VAL A 235 17.39 -4.87 38.24
CA VAL A 235 16.83 -4.94 36.88
C VAL A 235 17.89 -4.47 35.88
N GLN A 236 18.17 -5.30 34.90
CA GLN A 236 19.02 -4.96 33.77
C GLN A 236 18.15 -4.77 32.52
N ASN A 237 18.28 -3.61 31.89
CA ASN A 237 17.67 -3.38 30.60
C ASN A 237 18.44 -4.20 29.54
N VAL A 238 17.74 -5.14 28.91
CA VAL A 238 18.23 -5.97 27.80
C VAL A 238 17.47 -5.59 26.52
N ALA A 239 16.80 -4.43 26.52
CA ALA A 239 16.16 -3.94 25.30
C ALA A 239 17.21 -3.89 24.18
N PHE A 240 16.83 -4.46 23.07
CA PHE A 240 17.67 -4.44 21.87
C PHE A 240 17.71 -2.99 21.36
N LYS A 241 18.84 -2.32 21.57
CA LYS A 241 19.08 -0.99 21.02
C LYS A 241 19.71 -1.13 19.65
N GLU A 242 18.97 -0.72 18.63
CA GLU A 242 19.47 -0.73 17.26
C GLU A 242 20.69 0.20 17.10
N GLU A 243 20.72 1.28 17.87
CA GLU A 243 21.83 2.23 17.90
C GLU A 243 23.15 1.57 18.30
N ASP A 244 23.13 0.65 19.29
CA ASP A 244 24.34 -0.07 19.74
C ASP A 244 24.89 -1.03 18.67
N VAL A 245 24.02 -1.49 17.75
CA VAL A 245 24.37 -2.42 16.65
C VAL A 245 25.00 -1.66 15.49
N PHE A 246 24.45 -0.47 15.18
CA PHE A 246 24.93 0.38 14.10
C PHE A 246 25.77 1.56 14.59
N ALA A 247 26.01 1.65 15.92
CA ALA A 247 26.95 2.62 16.46
C ALA A 247 28.33 2.32 15.89
N ASN A 248 28.62 2.97 14.79
CA ASN A 248 29.98 3.04 14.30
C ASN A 248 30.84 3.56 15.45
N LYS A 249 31.91 2.82 15.78
CA LYS A 249 32.91 3.31 16.74
C LYS A 249 33.32 4.69 16.25
N VAL A 250 32.88 5.71 16.98
CA VAL A 250 33.27 7.09 16.71
C VAL A 250 34.74 7.17 17.06
N ASP A 251 35.60 6.99 16.08
CA ASP A 251 37.01 7.30 16.23
C ASP A 251 37.13 8.83 16.05
N ASP A 252 37.61 9.52 17.06
CA ASP A 252 37.83 10.99 17.06
C ASP A 252 38.81 11.47 15.96
N THR A 253 39.41 10.52 15.21
CA THR A 253 40.36 10.75 14.12
C THR A 253 39.80 10.52 12.72
N GLU A 254 38.47 10.64 12.55
CA GLU A 254 37.83 10.38 11.25
C GLU A 254 38.29 11.35 10.15
N VAL A 255 38.83 10.81 9.08
CA VAL A 255 39.16 11.56 7.86
C VAL A 255 37.88 11.77 7.06
N ARG A 256 37.29 12.97 7.11
CA ARG A 256 36.15 13.34 6.28
C ARG A 256 36.62 13.95 4.96
N LEU A 257 36.26 13.33 3.85
CA LEU A 257 36.58 13.83 2.50
C LEU A 257 35.37 14.59 1.92
N PRO A 258 35.61 15.58 1.05
CA PRO A 258 34.53 16.23 0.33
C PRO A 258 33.73 15.20 -0.48
N ARG A 259 32.40 15.33 -0.50
CA ARG A 259 31.50 14.49 -1.30
C ARG A 259 30.71 15.31 -2.31
N ALA A 260 30.23 14.65 -3.35
CA ALA A 260 29.35 15.27 -4.33
C ALA A 260 28.04 15.76 -3.68
N PRO A 261 27.54 16.97 -4.03
CA PRO A 261 26.25 17.42 -3.57
C PRO A 261 25.11 16.59 -4.19
N VAL A 262 24.09 16.31 -3.38
CA VAL A 262 22.85 15.68 -3.82
C VAL A 262 21.79 16.76 -3.97
N VAL A 263 21.21 16.87 -5.16
CA VAL A 263 20.33 17.96 -5.55
C VAL A 263 18.99 17.44 -6.01
N THR A 264 17.90 17.84 -5.36
CA THR A 264 16.53 17.51 -5.82
C THR A 264 15.95 18.65 -6.66
N VAL A 265 15.30 18.29 -7.77
CA VAL A 265 14.60 19.23 -8.63
C VAL A 265 13.11 19.16 -8.38
N MET A 266 12.52 20.28 -7.97
CA MET A 266 11.11 20.41 -7.60
C MET A 266 10.42 21.55 -8.36
N GLY A 267 9.10 21.57 -8.34
CA GLY A 267 8.30 22.63 -8.96
C GLY A 267 7.00 22.08 -9.55
N HIS A 268 6.21 22.98 -10.13
CA HIS A 268 4.92 22.64 -10.72
C HIS A 268 5.02 21.72 -11.95
N VAL A 269 3.94 21.03 -12.31
CA VAL A 269 3.81 20.33 -13.60
C VAL A 269 4.02 21.33 -14.72
N ASP A 270 4.58 20.91 -15.86
CA ASP A 270 4.85 21.73 -17.07
C ASP A 270 5.81 22.92 -16.90
N HIS A 271 6.40 23.13 -15.71
CA HIS A 271 7.47 24.13 -15.54
C HIS A 271 8.81 23.70 -16.15
N GLY A 272 8.88 22.50 -16.72
CA GLY A 272 10.02 22.01 -17.49
C GLY A 272 11.14 21.40 -16.65
N LYS A 273 10.84 20.80 -15.49
CA LYS A 273 11.79 20.07 -14.64
C LYS A 273 12.52 18.98 -15.41
N THR A 274 11.77 18.02 -15.96
CA THR A 274 12.33 16.90 -16.72
C THR A 274 13.08 17.37 -17.96
N SER A 275 12.60 18.43 -18.64
CA SER A 275 13.31 19.02 -19.78
C SER A 275 14.64 19.66 -19.37
N LEU A 276 14.69 20.32 -18.19
CA LEU A 276 15.91 20.87 -17.62
C LEU A 276 16.93 19.76 -17.31
N LEU A 277 16.47 18.69 -16.68
CA LEU A 277 17.30 17.53 -16.33
C LEU A 277 17.76 16.76 -17.57
N ASP A 278 16.90 16.58 -18.57
CA ASP A 278 17.26 15.98 -19.86
C ASP A 278 18.38 16.79 -20.56
N ARG A 279 18.31 18.13 -20.46
CA ARG A 279 19.34 18.98 -20.99
C ARG A 279 20.67 18.86 -20.25
N ILE A 280 20.62 18.78 -18.94
CA ILE A 280 21.80 18.55 -18.07
C ILE A 280 22.44 17.19 -18.37
N ARG A 281 21.64 16.12 -18.47
CA ARG A 281 22.09 14.76 -18.78
C ARG A 281 22.51 14.57 -20.25
N ARG A 282 22.13 15.46 -21.13
CA ARG A 282 22.19 15.29 -22.61
C ARG A 282 21.43 14.04 -23.06
N ALA A 283 20.29 13.75 -22.43
CA ALA A 283 19.40 12.63 -22.68
C ALA A 283 18.01 13.11 -23.15
N ARG A 284 17.09 12.19 -23.44
CA ARG A 284 15.70 12.50 -23.81
C ARG A 284 14.76 11.53 -23.09
N VAL A 285 14.69 11.62 -21.78
CA VAL A 285 13.87 10.75 -20.94
C VAL A 285 12.40 11.16 -21.01
N ALA A 286 12.11 12.47 -20.98
CA ALA A 286 10.76 13.02 -21.08
C ALA A 286 9.98 12.55 -22.32
N ALA A 287 10.65 12.29 -23.44
CA ALA A 287 10.00 11.78 -24.65
C ALA A 287 9.61 10.29 -24.57
N GLY A 288 10.13 9.55 -23.60
CA GLY A 288 9.87 8.12 -23.40
C GLY A 288 8.84 7.81 -22.29
N GLU A 289 8.51 8.79 -21.45
CA GLU A 289 7.56 8.62 -20.35
C GLU A 289 6.11 8.72 -20.83
N ALA A 290 5.25 7.85 -20.28
CA ALA A 290 3.82 7.86 -20.56
C ALA A 290 3.17 9.18 -20.14
N GLY A 291 2.48 9.86 -21.06
CA GLY A 291 1.88 11.17 -20.81
C GLY A 291 2.87 12.35 -20.78
N GLY A 292 4.18 12.11 -20.99
CA GLY A 292 5.22 13.14 -20.94
C GLY A 292 5.46 13.74 -19.56
N ILE A 293 5.07 13.04 -18.50
CA ILE A 293 5.22 13.46 -17.10
C ILE A 293 6.07 12.45 -16.32
N THR A 294 6.97 12.94 -15.49
CA THR A 294 7.77 12.09 -14.59
C THR A 294 6.88 11.51 -13.47
N GLN A 295 6.90 10.19 -13.34
CA GLN A 295 6.08 9.45 -12.35
C GLN A 295 6.93 8.63 -11.36
N HIS A 296 8.23 8.53 -11.57
CA HIS A 296 9.21 7.84 -10.73
C HIS A 296 10.28 8.78 -10.21
N ILE A 297 10.92 8.45 -9.09
CA ILE A 297 12.10 9.17 -8.64
C ILE A 297 13.32 8.58 -9.33
N ALA A 298 13.97 9.35 -10.20
CA ALA A 298 15.22 8.96 -10.84
C ALA A 298 16.41 9.64 -10.16
N ALA A 299 17.47 8.86 -9.88
CA ALA A 299 18.72 9.36 -9.31
C ALA A 299 19.88 9.12 -10.29
N TYR A 300 20.69 10.14 -10.56
CA TYR A 300 21.79 10.01 -11.53
C TYR A 300 22.91 11.01 -11.27
N LYS A 301 24.10 10.70 -11.76
CA LYS A 301 25.30 11.51 -11.65
C LYS A 301 25.58 12.32 -12.91
N VAL A 302 25.99 13.56 -12.73
CA VAL A 302 26.43 14.46 -13.80
C VAL A 302 27.78 15.05 -13.45
N PRO A 303 28.75 15.06 -14.37
CA PRO A 303 30.01 15.74 -14.15
C PRO A 303 29.80 17.27 -14.12
N ALA A 304 30.33 17.93 -13.09
CA ALA A 304 30.31 19.39 -12.97
C ALA A 304 31.46 20.03 -13.73
N GLN A 305 31.30 21.26 -14.16
CA GLN A 305 32.40 22.08 -14.71
C GLN A 305 33.36 22.40 -13.54
N GLY A 306 34.59 21.94 -13.62
CA GLY A 306 35.58 22.10 -12.53
C GLY A 306 36.09 20.81 -11.92
N GLY A 307 35.63 19.65 -12.36
CA GLY A 307 36.19 18.32 -11.99
C GLY A 307 35.49 17.62 -10.84
N GLY A 308 34.32 18.11 -10.42
CA GLY A 308 33.45 17.43 -9.46
C GLY A 308 32.29 16.67 -10.12
N GLU A 309 31.50 15.96 -9.31
CA GLU A 309 30.23 15.32 -9.71
C GLU A 309 29.08 15.97 -8.94
N ILE A 310 27.90 16.03 -9.54
CA ILE A 310 26.65 16.43 -8.90
C ILE A 310 25.65 15.28 -9.07
N VAL A 311 24.96 14.94 -8.02
CA VAL A 311 23.91 13.93 -8.05
C VAL A 311 22.54 14.59 -8.08
N PHE A 312 21.75 14.30 -9.10
CA PHE A 312 20.41 14.82 -9.24
C PHE A 312 19.37 13.76 -8.86
N LEU A 313 18.33 14.21 -8.15
CA LEU A 313 17.10 13.46 -7.92
C LEU A 313 15.95 14.18 -8.65
N ASP A 314 15.36 13.51 -9.63
CA ASP A 314 14.15 13.99 -10.29
C ASP A 314 12.92 13.57 -9.50
N THR A 315 12.03 14.53 -9.17
CA THR A 315 10.80 14.26 -8.45
C THR A 315 9.57 14.64 -9.25
N PRO A 316 8.50 13.80 -9.22
CA PRO A 316 7.26 14.12 -9.91
C PRO A 316 6.64 15.43 -9.41
N GLY A 317 6.09 16.23 -10.34
CA GLY A 317 5.50 17.53 -10.01
C GLY A 317 4.06 17.47 -9.52
N HIS A 318 3.34 16.38 -9.79
CA HIS A 318 1.92 16.27 -9.53
C HIS A 318 1.59 16.15 -8.03
N GLU A 319 0.45 16.72 -7.58
CA GLU A 319 -0.01 16.71 -6.19
C GLU A 319 -0.11 15.30 -5.58
N ALA A 320 -0.48 14.29 -6.35
CA ALA A 320 -0.53 12.91 -5.88
C ALA A 320 0.81 12.41 -5.29
N PHE A 321 1.94 13.00 -5.70
CA PHE A 321 3.30 12.58 -5.30
C PHE A 321 3.90 13.44 -4.18
N THR A 322 3.07 14.02 -3.29
CA THR A 322 3.51 14.84 -2.15
C THR A 322 4.54 14.12 -1.28
N GLU A 323 4.31 12.85 -0.94
CA GLU A 323 5.24 12.03 -0.13
C GLU A 323 6.60 11.84 -0.81
N MET A 324 6.63 11.69 -2.15
CA MET A 324 7.87 11.59 -2.91
C MET A 324 8.65 12.91 -2.88
N ARG A 325 7.98 14.08 -2.94
CA ARG A 325 8.63 15.39 -2.82
C ARG A 325 9.21 15.61 -1.43
N ALA A 326 8.46 15.29 -0.37
CA ALA A 326 8.94 15.34 1.00
C ALA A 326 10.19 14.47 1.18
N ARG A 327 10.16 13.24 0.68
CA ARG A 327 11.30 12.31 0.71
C ARG A 327 12.49 12.89 -0.05
N GLY A 328 12.27 13.41 -1.27
CA GLY A 328 13.31 14.06 -2.04
C GLY A 328 13.98 15.19 -1.27
N ALA A 329 13.23 16.06 -0.58
CA ALA A 329 13.78 17.13 0.24
C ALA A 329 14.62 16.62 1.43
N HIS A 330 14.17 15.57 2.13
CA HIS A 330 14.88 15.04 3.29
C HIS A 330 16.18 14.30 2.97
N VAL A 331 16.31 13.79 1.75
CA VAL A 331 17.46 12.97 1.33
C VAL A 331 18.58 13.83 0.73
N THR A 332 18.29 15.08 0.34
CA THR A 332 19.17 15.95 -0.44
C THR A 332 19.80 17.09 0.35
N ASP A 333 20.89 17.62 -0.20
CA ASP A 333 21.64 18.73 0.38
C ASP A 333 21.17 20.10 -0.14
N ILE A 334 20.66 20.13 -1.39
CA ILE A 334 20.21 21.34 -2.07
C ILE A 334 18.91 21.04 -2.83
N VAL A 335 17.98 21.98 -2.85
CA VAL A 335 16.75 21.91 -3.65
C VAL A 335 16.77 22.95 -4.74
N ILE A 336 16.52 22.55 -5.99
CA ILE A 336 16.29 23.45 -7.11
C ILE A 336 14.78 23.60 -7.31
N LEU A 337 14.27 24.79 -7.08
CA LEU A 337 12.87 25.11 -7.34
C LEU A 337 12.72 25.68 -8.76
N VAL A 338 12.15 24.89 -9.67
CA VAL A 338 11.93 25.29 -11.06
C VAL A 338 10.59 25.98 -11.21
N VAL A 339 10.61 27.23 -11.68
CA VAL A 339 9.42 28.04 -11.93
C VAL A 339 9.45 28.56 -13.35
N ALA A 340 8.37 28.39 -14.09
CA ALA A 340 8.26 28.90 -15.45
C ALA A 340 8.01 30.42 -15.44
N ALA A 341 8.75 31.16 -16.26
CA ALA A 341 8.68 32.61 -16.32
C ALA A 341 7.36 33.15 -16.87
N ASN A 342 6.64 32.37 -17.68
CA ASN A 342 5.32 32.72 -18.25
C ASN A 342 4.17 32.46 -17.28
N ASP A 343 4.25 31.37 -16.47
CA ASP A 343 3.14 30.92 -15.61
C ASP A 343 3.20 31.56 -14.22
N GLY A 344 4.41 31.79 -13.69
CA GLY A 344 4.63 32.31 -12.34
C GLY A 344 4.54 31.24 -11.24
N VAL A 345 4.26 31.67 -10.01
CA VAL A 345 4.18 30.78 -8.85
C VAL A 345 2.82 30.08 -8.80
N MET A 346 2.82 28.76 -8.85
CA MET A 346 1.64 27.90 -8.82
C MET A 346 1.50 27.19 -7.46
N PRO A 347 0.32 26.67 -7.08
CA PRO A 347 0.11 26.02 -5.77
C PRO A 347 1.13 24.92 -5.45
N GLN A 348 1.46 24.06 -6.42
CA GLN A 348 2.45 23.00 -6.24
C GLN A 348 3.89 23.54 -6.07
N THR A 349 4.18 24.76 -6.57
CA THR A 349 5.45 25.44 -6.31
C THR A 349 5.55 25.85 -4.85
N VAL A 350 4.44 26.36 -4.27
CA VAL A 350 4.36 26.72 -2.84
C VAL A 350 4.48 25.47 -1.97
N GLU A 351 3.86 24.38 -2.37
CA GLU A 351 3.98 23.08 -1.66
C GLU A 351 5.45 22.60 -1.66
N ALA A 352 6.11 22.59 -2.83
CA ALA A 352 7.51 22.22 -2.95
C ALA A 352 8.44 23.12 -2.09
N LEU A 353 8.15 24.41 -2.05
CA LEU A 353 8.84 25.36 -1.17
C LEU A 353 8.68 25.01 0.31
N ASN A 354 7.46 24.64 0.73
CA ASN A 354 7.20 24.29 2.11
C ASN A 354 7.94 23.01 2.53
N HIS A 355 8.00 21.99 1.66
CA HIS A 355 8.79 20.78 1.89
C HIS A 355 10.29 21.07 2.02
N ALA A 356 10.84 21.93 1.16
CA ALA A 356 12.24 22.31 1.26
C ALA A 356 12.54 23.08 2.56
N LYS A 357 11.64 23.97 2.99
CA LYS A 357 11.75 24.72 4.26
C LYS A 357 11.63 23.78 5.47
N GLU A 358 10.72 22.83 5.44
CA GLU A 358 10.56 21.83 6.50
C GLU A 358 11.82 20.98 6.66
N ALA A 359 12.41 20.55 5.54
CA ALA A 359 13.69 19.84 5.51
C ALA A 359 14.91 20.73 5.87
N LYS A 360 14.74 22.06 5.94
CA LYS A 360 15.80 23.06 6.21
C LYS A 360 16.95 23.00 5.21
N VAL A 361 16.64 22.70 3.96
CA VAL A 361 17.61 22.58 2.87
C VAL A 361 17.68 23.91 2.12
N PRO A 362 18.87 24.40 1.72
CA PRO A 362 19.04 25.60 0.90
C PRO A 362 18.35 25.44 -0.45
N ILE A 363 17.74 26.54 -0.93
CA ILE A 363 16.93 26.54 -2.14
C ILE A 363 17.60 27.44 -3.18
N ILE A 364 17.77 26.89 -4.39
CA ILE A 364 18.17 27.64 -5.59
C ILE A 364 16.94 27.73 -6.49
N VAL A 365 16.60 28.94 -6.94
CA VAL A 365 15.47 29.16 -7.83
C VAL A 365 15.95 29.18 -9.28
N ALA A 366 15.45 28.23 -10.08
CA ALA A 366 15.67 28.21 -11.54
C ALA A 366 14.43 28.75 -12.25
N VAL A 367 14.49 30.00 -12.75
CA VAL A 367 13.43 30.60 -13.54
C VAL A 367 13.56 30.11 -14.96
N ASN A 368 12.72 29.17 -15.36
CA ASN A 368 12.77 28.49 -16.65
C ASN A 368 11.86 29.14 -17.71
N LYS A 369 11.99 28.72 -18.96
CA LYS A 369 11.23 29.21 -20.13
C LYS A 369 11.44 30.69 -20.41
N ILE A 370 12.65 31.24 -20.19
CA ILE A 370 12.97 32.64 -20.51
C ILE A 370 12.97 32.93 -22.02
N ASP A 371 12.90 31.88 -22.84
CA ASP A 371 12.86 31.94 -24.30
C ASP A 371 11.46 32.26 -24.86
N THR A 372 10.42 32.22 -24.03
CA THR A 372 9.04 32.52 -24.44
C THR A 372 8.81 34.02 -24.48
N PRO A 373 8.00 34.53 -25.45
CA PRO A 373 7.75 35.98 -25.58
C PRO A 373 7.02 36.57 -24.36
N ASP A 374 6.28 35.76 -23.62
CA ASP A 374 5.49 36.13 -22.43
C ASP A 374 6.28 35.96 -21.11
N ALA A 375 7.58 35.69 -21.20
CA ALA A 375 8.42 35.47 -20.02
C ALA A 375 8.55 36.74 -19.17
N GLN A 376 8.22 36.64 -17.88
CA GLN A 376 8.31 37.71 -16.88
C GLN A 376 9.11 37.25 -15.64
N PRO A 377 10.44 37.14 -15.71
CA PRO A 377 11.25 36.67 -14.59
C PRO A 377 11.10 37.52 -13.31
N GLU A 378 10.96 38.84 -13.47
CA GLU A 378 10.82 39.77 -12.35
C GLU A 378 9.51 39.54 -11.56
N ARG A 379 8.44 39.18 -12.25
CA ARG A 379 7.17 38.79 -11.60
C ARG A 379 7.36 37.57 -10.74
N VAL A 380 8.09 36.56 -11.22
CA VAL A 380 8.38 35.33 -10.46
C VAL A 380 9.19 35.63 -9.21
N ARG A 381 10.22 36.48 -9.32
CA ARG A 381 11.04 36.93 -8.20
C ARG A 381 10.21 37.65 -7.14
N GLN A 382 9.31 38.52 -7.53
CA GLN A 382 8.40 39.23 -6.62
C GLN A 382 7.48 38.28 -5.90
N GLN A 383 6.82 37.36 -6.62
CA GLN A 383 5.92 36.36 -6.03
C GLN A 383 6.63 35.43 -5.04
N LEU A 384 7.85 34.99 -5.34
CA LEU A 384 8.63 34.14 -4.42
C LEU A 384 9.17 34.92 -3.21
N ALA A 385 9.50 36.20 -3.37
CA ALA A 385 9.87 37.06 -2.26
C ALA A 385 8.73 37.21 -1.25
N ASP A 386 7.46 37.27 -1.70
CA ASP A 386 6.27 37.28 -0.83
C ASP A 386 6.17 35.98 0.00
N HIS A 387 6.70 34.89 -0.53
CA HIS A 387 6.81 33.60 0.18
C HIS A 387 8.12 33.44 0.98
N GLY A 388 8.95 34.51 1.07
CA GLY A 388 10.17 34.53 1.88
C GLY A 388 11.43 34.01 1.19
N LEU A 389 11.43 33.87 -0.15
CA LEU A 389 12.63 33.62 -0.94
C LEU A 389 13.09 34.94 -1.55
N ILE A 390 13.86 35.72 -0.78
CA ILE A 390 14.34 37.02 -1.21
C ILE A 390 15.61 36.82 -2.04
N PRO A 391 15.70 37.37 -3.29
CA PRO A 391 16.91 37.31 -4.08
C PRO A 391 18.12 37.96 -3.38
N GLU A 392 19.32 37.44 -3.62
CA GLU A 392 20.56 38.04 -3.13
C GLU A 392 20.71 39.50 -3.57
N GLU A 393 20.30 39.81 -4.81
CA GLU A 393 20.29 41.18 -5.36
C GLU A 393 19.45 42.18 -4.52
N TRP A 394 18.45 41.67 -3.78
CA TRP A 394 17.59 42.48 -2.90
C TRP A 394 17.97 42.34 -1.40
N GLY A 395 19.14 41.73 -1.13
CA GLY A 395 19.66 41.55 0.22
C GLY A 395 19.15 40.28 0.96
N GLY A 396 18.66 39.28 0.23
CA GLY A 396 18.30 37.96 0.73
C GLY A 396 19.41 36.94 0.55
N ASP A 397 19.09 35.67 0.86
CA ASP A 397 20.03 34.54 0.84
C ASP A 397 19.78 33.57 -0.31
N THR A 398 18.75 33.81 -1.15
CA THR A 398 18.34 32.86 -2.18
C THR A 398 18.97 33.20 -3.54
N GLN A 399 19.63 32.22 -4.14
CA GLN A 399 20.21 32.32 -5.49
C GLN A 399 19.13 32.10 -6.55
N TYR A 400 19.11 33.04 -7.56
CA TYR A 400 18.19 32.97 -8.69
C TYR A 400 18.98 32.86 -9.99
N VAL A 401 18.64 31.85 -10.80
CA VAL A 401 19.23 31.63 -12.12
C VAL A 401 18.12 31.56 -13.17
N ASN A 402 18.19 32.47 -14.15
CA ASN A 402 17.29 32.49 -15.30
C ASN A 402 17.80 31.50 -16.34
N VAL A 403 17.01 30.49 -16.73
CA VAL A 403 17.41 29.39 -17.62
C VAL A 403 16.42 29.17 -18.78
N SER A 404 16.88 28.61 -19.89
CA SER A 404 16.02 27.99 -20.89
C SER A 404 16.44 26.55 -21.08
N ALA A 405 15.63 25.63 -20.56
CA ALA A 405 15.84 24.20 -20.74
C ALA A 405 15.78 23.80 -22.23
N LEU A 406 14.89 24.42 -23.00
CA LEU A 406 14.71 24.13 -24.42
C LEU A 406 15.93 24.54 -25.26
N LYS A 407 16.40 25.76 -25.10
CA LYS A 407 17.57 26.29 -25.84
C LYS A 407 18.89 25.87 -25.20
N GLY A 408 18.92 25.56 -23.91
CA GLY A 408 20.13 25.26 -23.15
C GLY A 408 20.88 26.52 -22.68
N GLU A 409 20.17 27.64 -22.56
CA GLU A 409 20.75 28.90 -22.10
C GLU A 409 20.93 28.89 -20.58
N ASN A 410 22.09 29.33 -20.10
CA ASN A 410 22.47 29.45 -18.66
C ASN A 410 22.46 28.15 -17.85
N ILE A 411 22.47 26.97 -18.47
CA ILE A 411 22.54 25.67 -17.74
C ILE A 411 23.89 25.57 -17.03
N ASP A 412 24.98 25.96 -17.67
CA ASP A 412 26.31 25.96 -17.09
C ASP A 412 26.39 26.87 -15.86
N LYS A 413 25.76 28.05 -15.91
CA LYS A 413 25.66 28.97 -14.78
C LYS A 413 24.88 28.35 -13.62
N LEU A 414 23.81 27.58 -13.89
CA LEU A 414 23.07 26.85 -12.84
C LEU A 414 23.96 25.81 -12.15
N LEU A 415 24.75 25.05 -12.93
CA LEU A 415 25.67 24.05 -12.38
C LEU A 415 26.80 24.70 -11.55
N GLU A 416 27.32 25.86 -11.99
CA GLU A 416 28.29 26.65 -11.21
C GLU A 416 27.68 27.13 -9.89
N THR A 417 26.44 27.64 -9.91
CA THR A 417 25.74 28.12 -8.72
C THR A 417 25.54 26.98 -7.71
N ILE A 418 25.19 25.77 -8.19
CA ILE A 418 25.08 24.57 -7.34
C ILE A 418 26.43 24.25 -6.69
N GLY A 419 27.51 24.31 -7.47
CA GLY A 419 28.88 24.08 -6.96
C GLY A 419 29.26 25.07 -5.86
N LEU A 420 29.01 26.36 -6.06
CA LEU A 420 29.28 27.41 -5.08
C LEU A 420 28.48 27.19 -3.78
N VAL A 421 27.18 26.87 -3.89
CA VAL A 421 26.36 26.59 -2.68
C VAL A 421 26.86 25.31 -1.97
N ALA A 422 27.27 24.28 -2.72
CA ALA A 422 27.84 23.06 -2.15
C ALA A 422 29.16 23.29 -1.40
N GLU A 423 30.02 24.18 -1.92
CA GLU A 423 31.25 24.59 -1.24
C GLU A 423 30.96 25.34 0.07
N LEU A 424 29.96 26.22 0.08
CA LEU A 424 29.53 26.93 1.29
C LEU A 424 28.98 25.98 2.35
N LEU A 425 28.35 24.88 1.95
CA LEU A 425 27.84 23.85 2.87
C LEU A 425 28.91 22.93 3.42
N GLU A 426 30.15 22.97 2.88
CA GLU A 426 31.26 22.11 3.29
C GLU A 426 30.89 20.62 3.38
N LEU A 427 30.24 20.08 2.34
CA LEU A 427 29.73 18.70 2.33
C LEU A 427 30.88 17.69 2.43
N LYS A 428 30.93 16.94 3.53
CA LYS A 428 31.97 15.95 3.83
C LYS A 428 31.36 14.64 4.27
N ALA A 429 31.97 13.52 3.88
CA ALA A 429 31.61 12.18 4.33
C ALA A 429 32.87 11.34 4.57
N ASN A 430 32.75 10.29 5.38
CA ASN A 430 33.82 9.34 5.60
C ASN A 430 33.59 8.10 4.71
N PRO A 431 34.45 7.83 3.70
CA PRO A 431 34.28 6.69 2.82
C PRO A 431 34.67 5.35 3.47
N ASP A 432 35.45 5.36 4.54
CA ASP A 432 35.99 4.15 5.18
C ASP A 432 35.01 3.50 6.18
N LYS A 433 33.93 4.19 6.52
CA LYS A 433 32.86 3.65 7.37
C LYS A 433 32.04 2.56 6.67
N GLN A 434 31.29 1.81 7.46
CA GLN A 434 30.21 0.97 6.95
C GLN A 434 29.16 1.86 6.24
N ALA A 435 28.70 1.40 5.10
CA ALA A 435 27.79 2.20 4.30
C ALA A 435 26.46 2.43 5.03
N GLN A 436 26.06 3.70 5.01
CA GLN A 436 24.75 4.17 5.41
C GLN A 436 24.14 4.95 4.25
N GLY A 437 22.87 4.74 4.00
CA GLY A 437 22.16 5.41 2.91
C GLY A 437 20.65 5.37 3.10
N THR A 438 19.94 5.84 2.09
CA THR A 438 18.47 5.89 2.09
C THR A 438 17.92 5.26 0.82
N VAL A 439 16.83 4.50 0.93
CA VAL A 439 16.08 3.96 -0.20
C VAL A 439 15.35 5.10 -0.89
N VAL A 440 15.71 5.39 -2.12
CA VAL A 440 15.02 6.39 -2.96
C VAL A 440 13.75 5.78 -3.53
N GLU A 441 13.88 4.59 -4.12
CA GLU A 441 12.77 3.86 -4.73
C GLU A 441 13.00 2.35 -4.65
N ALA A 442 11.91 1.56 -4.67
CA ALA A 442 12.00 0.11 -4.62
C ALA A 442 10.98 -0.54 -5.57
N ARG A 443 11.40 -1.62 -6.23
CA ARG A 443 10.60 -2.34 -7.21
C ARG A 443 10.80 -3.85 -7.13
N LEU A 444 9.85 -4.58 -7.71
CA LEU A 444 9.91 -6.03 -7.81
C LEU A 444 10.04 -6.45 -9.27
N ASP A 445 11.24 -6.87 -9.66
CA ASP A 445 11.48 -7.44 -10.99
C ASP A 445 11.21 -8.95 -10.98
N ARG A 446 10.60 -9.47 -12.06
CA ARG A 446 10.25 -10.91 -12.17
C ARG A 446 11.47 -11.82 -12.28
N ALA A 447 12.54 -11.35 -12.89
CA ALA A 447 13.73 -12.14 -13.15
C ALA A 447 14.81 -11.95 -12.07
N ARG A 448 14.96 -10.72 -11.58
CA ARG A 448 15.99 -10.30 -10.65
C ARG A 448 15.55 -10.31 -9.19
N GLY A 449 14.22 -10.33 -8.95
CA GLY A 449 13.63 -10.26 -7.60
C GLY A 449 13.49 -8.84 -7.07
N PRO A 450 13.46 -8.65 -5.74
CA PRO A 450 13.39 -7.33 -5.13
C PRO A 450 14.63 -6.50 -5.47
N MET A 451 14.42 -5.27 -5.90
CA MET A 451 15.44 -4.29 -6.24
C MET A 451 15.12 -2.97 -5.53
N ALA A 452 16.16 -2.29 -5.08
CA ALA A 452 16.02 -0.99 -4.43
C ALA A 452 17.09 -0.03 -4.94
N THR A 453 16.67 1.17 -5.35
CA THR A 453 17.59 2.27 -5.64
C THR A 453 17.95 2.93 -4.32
N VAL A 454 19.21 2.88 -3.95
CA VAL A 454 19.75 3.41 -2.70
C VAL A 454 20.72 4.54 -3.01
N LEU A 455 20.57 5.65 -2.31
CA LEU A 455 21.57 6.70 -2.28
C LEU A 455 22.49 6.48 -1.07
N VAL A 456 23.75 6.19 -1.31
CA VAL A 456 24.75 6.07 -0.25
C VAL A 456 25.08 7.47 0.27
N GLN A 457 24.94 7.70 1.57
CA GLN A 457 25.21 8.99 2.20
C GLN A 457 26.58 9.02 2.91
N GLU A 458 26.90 7.97 3.65
CA GLU A 458 28.20 7.77 4.32
C GLU A 458 28.74 6.37 4.04
N GLY A 459 30.03 6.21 4.14
CA GLY A 459 30.70 4.92 3.96
C GLY A 459 30.80 4.43 2.53
N THR A 460 31.28 3.22 2.33
CA THR A 460 31.38 2.57 1.03
C THR A 460 30.63 1.24 1.06
N LEU A 461 29.65 1.09 0.18
CA LEU A 461 28.88 -0.13 -0.01
C LEU A 461 29.58 -1.05 -1.02
N ARG A 462 29.73 -2.34 -0.69
CA ARG A 462 30.41 -3.33 -1.52
C ARG A 462 29.51 -4.51 -1.86
N VAL A 463 29.79 -5.13 -3.00
CA VAL A 463 29.14 -6.41 -3.35
C VAL A 463 29.54 -7.48 -2.34
N GLY A 464 28.56 -8.14 -1.74
CA GLY A 464 28.76 -9.16 -0.68
C GLY A 464 28.41 -8.69 0.72
N ASP A 465 28.25 -7.37 0.94
CA ASP A 465 27.82 -6.81 2.22
C ASP A 465 26.41 -7.27 2.60
N VAL A 466 26.19 -7.40 3.90
CA VAL A 466 24.87 -7.65 4.45
C VAL A 466 24.22 -6.32 4.78
N VAL A 467 23.11 -6.03 4.13
CA VAL A 467 22.38 -4.76 4.31
C VAL A 467 21.03 -4.98 4.99
N VAL A 468 20.67 -4.03 5.83
CA VAL A 468 19.34 -3.89 6.44
C VAL A 468 18.70 -2.64 5.85
N ALA A 469 17.59 -2.81 5.15
CA ALA A 469 16.80 -1.73 4.58
C ALA A 469 15.41 -1.74 5.21
N GLY A 470 15.14 -0.82 6.14
CA GLY A 470 13.88 -0.79 6.87
C GLY A 470 13.54 -2.13 7.54
N ARG A 471 12.48 -2.79 7.06
CA ARG A 471 11.99 -4.10 7.55
C ARG A 471 12.43 -5.28 6.68
N THR A 472 13.39 -5.06 5.78
CA THR A 472 13.98 -6.08 4.91
C THR A 472 15.48 -6.16 5.13
N PHE A 473 16.07 -7.29 4.84
CA PHE A 473 17.52 -7.45 4.85
C PHE A 473 17.96 -8.31 3.65
N GLY A 474 19.23 -8.34 3.37
CA GLY A 474 19.74 -9.20 2.33
C GLY A 474 21.24 -9.05 2.16
N ARG A 475 21.81 -9.93 1.37
CA ARG A 475 23.20 -9.84 0.94
C ARG A 475 23.26 -9.23 -0.46
N VAL A 476 23.98 -8.15 -0.62
CA VAL A 476 24.20 -7.49 -1.91
C VAL A 476 24.81 -8.47 -2.90
N ARG A 477 24.02 -8.90 -3.90
CA ARG A 477 24.48 -9.81 -4.97
C ARG A 477 25.14 -9.05 -6.11
N ALA A 478 24.58 -7.92 -6.46
CA ALA A 478 25.08 -7.02 -7.47
C ALA A 478 24.57 -5.60 -7.19
N MET A 479 25.32 -4.63 -7.65
CA MET A 479 24.93 -3.21 -7.68
C MET A 479 25.00 -2.74 -9.14
N LEU A 480 24.02 -1.96 -9.54
CA LEU A 480 24.00 -1.31 -10.85
C LEU A 480 24.06 0.20 -10.63
N ASP A 481 24.78 0.90 -11.48
CA ASP A 481 24.79 2.36 -11.50
C ASP A 481 23.58 2.94 -12.26
N ASP A 482 23.53 4.24 -12.40
CA ASP A 482 22.48 4.98 -13.13
C ASP A 482 22.44 4.67 -14.65
N ARG A 483 23.48 4.01 -15.18
CA ARG A 483 23.56 3.56 -16.57
C ARG A 483 23.22 2.09 -16.75
N GLY A 484 22.95 1.38 -15.64
CA GLY A 484 22.69 -0.05 -15.62
C GLY A 484 23.94 -0.92 -15.71
N GLU A 485 25.14 -0.35 -15.53
CA GLU A 485 26.40 -1.08 -15.48
C GLU A 485 26.65 -1.64 -14.07
N GLN A 486 27.31 -2.79 -13.99
CA GLN A 486 27.63 -3.40 -12.70
C GLN A 486 28.82 -2.72 -12.06
N VAL A 487 28.62 -2.23 -10.83
CA VAL A 487 29.67 -1.66 -9.98
C VAL A 487 29.97 -2.58 -8.79
N LYS A 488 31.21 -2.62 -8.36
CA LYS A 488 31.65 -3.44 -7.22
C LYS A 488 31.59 -2.68 -5.91
N GLU A 489 31.79 -1.38 -5.94
CA GLU A 489 31.86 -0.49 -4.80
C GLU A 489 31.09 0.80 -5.11
N ALA A 490 30.37 1.31 -4.13
CA ALA A 490 29.65 2.58 -4.21
C ALA A 490 30.01 3.44 -2.99
N GLY A 491 30.70 4.54 -3.23
CA GLY A 491 31.07 5.52 -2.20
C GLY A 491 29.96 6.52 -1.87
N PRO A 492 30.24 7.48 -1.01
CA PRO A 492 29.28 8.53 -0.63
C PRO A 492 28.73 9.27 -1.85
N SER A 493 27.48 9.75 -1.74
CA SER A 493 26.72 10.44 -2.81
C SER A 493 26.63 9.62 -4.10
N THR A 494 26.62 8.28 -4.03
CA THR A 494 26.46 7.45 -5.22
C THR A 494 25.09 6.77 -5.19
N PRO A 495 24.22 7.03 -6.19
CA PRO A 495 22.99 6.27 -6.35
C PRO A 495 23.32 4.91 -6.97
N VAL A 496 22.82 3.83 -6.39
CA VAL A 496 23.00 2.46 -6.88
C VAL A 496 21.72 1.66 -6.73
N GLU A 497 21.45 0.82 -7.70
CA GLU A 497 20.36 -0.13 -7.65
C GLU A 497 20.87 -1.45 -7.06
N LEU A 498 20.35 -1.83 -5.89
CA LEU A 498 20.75 -3.01 -5.14
C LEU A 498 19.92 -4.23 -5.52
N LEU A 499 20.61 -5.37 -5.71
CA LEU A 499 20.01 -6.68 -5.90
C LEU A 499 20.40 -7.61 -4.77
N GLY A 500 19.43 -8.41 -4.25
CA GLY A 500 19.74 -9.45 -3.27
C GLY A 500 19.01 -9.31 -1.94
N LEU A 501 18.08 -8.37 -1.84
CA LEU A 501 17.18 -8.21 -0.68
C LEU A 501 16.18 -9.38 -0.58
N ASP A 502 15.69 -9.69 0.62
CA ASP A 502 14.67 -10.72 0.90
C ASP A 502 13.24 -10.23 0.57
N GLY A 503 13.03 -8.92 0.46
CA GLY A 503 11.77 -8.28 0.15
C GLY A 503 11.96 -6.90 -0.43
N VAL A 504 10.86 -6.25 -0.81
CA VAL A 504 10.86 -4.86 -1.28
C VAL A 504 10.83 -3.96 -0.05
N PRO A 505 11.86 -3.10 0.18
CA PRO A 505 11.86 -2.13 1.27
C PRO A 505 10.86 -1.00 0.99
N GLU A 506 10.51 -0.24 2.04
CA GLU A 506 9.74 0.99 1.86
C GLU A 506 10.67 2.10 1.34
N ALA A 507 10.15 2.91 0.46
CA ALA A 507 10.90 4.07 -0.03
C ALA A 507 11.04 5.10 1.12
N GLY A 508 12.26 5.62 1.31
CA GLY A 508 12.62 6.44 2.48
C GLY A 508 13.22 5.67 3.65
N ASP A 509 13.21 4.32 3.60
CA ASP A 509 13.87 3.50 4.62
C ASP A 509 15.38 3.76 4.67
N THR A 510 15.96 3.77 5.87
CA THR A 510 17.42 3.81 6.05
C THR A 510 18.03 2.46 5.71
N VAL A 511 19.13 2.50 4.99
CA VAL A 511 19.96 1.35 4.64
C VAL A 511 21.23 1.40 5.46
N ASN A 512 21.50 0.34 6.22
CA ASN A 512 22.69 0.21 7.02
C ASN A 512 23.37 -1.13 6.71
N VAL A 513 24.68 -1.14 6.62
CA VAL A 513 25.47 -2.37 6.52
C VAL A 513 25.61 -2.97 7.92
N ALA A 514 25.38 -4.28 8.02
CA ALA A 514 25.56 -5.05 9.25
C ALA A 514 26.77 -6.00 9.11
N ASP A 515 27.49 -6.22 10.20
CA ASP A 515 28.66 -7.10 10.22
C ASP A 515 28.31 -8.57 9.94
N ASP A 516 27.15 -9.03 10.41
CA ASP A 516 26.71 -10.43 10.26
C ASP A 516 25.22 -10.50 9.89
N GLU A 517 24.89 -11.48 9.08
CA GLU A 517 23.53 -11.79 8.67
C GLU A 517 22.58 -12.11 9.85
N ARG A 518 23.13 -12.68 10.94
CA ARG A 518 22.35 -12.96 12.15
C ARG A 518 21.90 -11.68 12.84
N VAL A 519 22.79 -10.70 12.91
CA VAL A 519 22.52 -9.38 13.48
C VAL A 519 21.45 -8.68 12.63
N ALA A 520 21.65 -8.64 11.31
CA ALA A 520 20.68 -8.09 10.37
C ALA A 520 19.28 -8.69 10.55
N LYS A 521 19.19 -10.02 10.66
CA LYS A 521 17.93 -10.72 10.88
C LYS A 521 17.27 -10.33 12.21
N THR A 522 18.04 -10.20 13.29
CA THR A 522 17.52 -9.81 14.61
C THR A 522 16.94 -8.40 14.58
N VAL A 523 17.64 -7.44 13.95
CA VAL A 523 17.16 -6.06 13.76
C VAL A 523 15.85 -6.05 13.00
N VAL A 524 15.79 -6.74 11.86
CA VAL A 524 14.59 -6.78 11.01
C VAL A 524 13.41 -7.43 11.74
N GLU A 525 13.66 -8.50 12.49
CA GLU A 525 12.61 -9.17 13.26
C GLU A 525 12.07 -8.27 14.37
N HIS A 526 12.93 -7.53 15.06
CA HIS A 526 12.55 -6.51 16.04
C HIS A 526 11.69 -5.39 15.39
N ARG A 527 12.13 -4.83 14.26
CA ARG A 527 11.36 -3.81 13.50
C ARG A 527 10.00 -4.33 13.03
N ARG A 528 9.95 -5.56 12.52
CA ARG A 528 8.69 -6.23 12.11
C ARG A 528 7.74 -6.43 13.29
N GLN A 529 8.25 -6.80 14.47
CA GLN A 529 7.44 -6.94 15.68
C GLN A 529 6.94 -5.60 16.21
N ALA A 530 7.79 -4.58 16.25
CA ALA A 530 7.42 -3.22 16.65
C ALA A 530 6.33 -2.65 15.73
N TRP A 531 6.46 -2.84 14.42
CA TRP A 531 5.46 -2.43 13.45
C TRP A 531 4.12 -3.14 13.66
N ARG A 532 4.12 -4.47 13.85
CA ARG A 532 2.90 -5.23 14.13
C ARG A 532 2.22 -4.78 15.43
N LYS A 533 3.01 -4.51 16.48
CA LYS A 533 2.46 -3.97 17.75
C LYS A 533 1.76 -2.63 17.54
N ARG A 534 2.34 -1.72 16.74
CA ARG A 534 1.74 -0.41 16.40
C ARG A 534 0.46 -0.57 15.58
N GLU A 535 0.46 -1.43 14.58
CA GLU A 535 -0.70 -1.71 13.73
C GLU A 535 -1.86 -2.29 14.55
N LEU A 536 -1.59 -3.29 15.40
CA LEU A 536 -2.59 -3.84 16.32
C LEU A 536 -3.11 -2.79 17.31
N ALA A 537 -2.25 -1.94 17.86
CA ALA A 537 -2.64 -0.88 18.78
C ALA A 537 -3.52 0.19 18.11
N SER A 538 -3.29 0.51 16.84
CA SER A 538 -4.13 1.42 16.07
C SER A 538 -5.53 0.83 15.80
N THR A 539 -5.61 -0.49 15.60
CA THR A 539 -6.86 -1.21 15.33
C THR A 539 -7.71 -1.40 16.61
N VAL A 540 -7.08 -1.49 17.80
CA VAL A 540 -7.77 -1.75 19.08
C VAL A 540 -8.38 -0.50 19.71
N LYS A 541 -8.05 0.71 19.27
CA LYS A 541 -8.65 1.96 19.78
C LYS A 541 -10.12 2.19 19.39
N VAL A 542 -10.83 1.14 18.99
CA VAL A 542 -12.29 1.23 18.79
C VAL A 542 -12.95 1.20 20.16
N SER A 543 -13.22 2.39 20.72
CA SER A 543 -14.08 2.53 21.90
C SER A 543 -15.49 2.04 21.58
N LEU A 544 -16.28 1.72 22.62
CA LEU A 544 -17.69 1.34 22.45
C LEU A 544 -18.49 2.42 21.68
N GLU A 545 -18.09 3.68 21.85
CA GLU A 545 -18.62 4.84 21.12
C GLU A 545 -18.26 4.79 19.64
N GLY A 546 -17.01 4.51 19.29
CA GLY A 546 -16.56 4.30 17.90
C GLY A 546 -17.16 3.06 17.23
N LEU A 547 -17.54 2.03 18.01
CA LEU A 547 -18.32 0.91 17.48
C LEU A 547 -19.77 1.32 17.16
N MET A 548 -20.40 2.13 18.01
CA MET A 548 -21.74 2.68 17.74
C MET A 548 -21.74 3.65 16.58
N GLU A 549 -20.68 4.42 16.39
CA GLU A 549 -20.49 5.32 15.26
C GLU A 549 -20.32 4.52 13.96
N ARG A 550 -19.52 3.46 13.96
CA ARG A 550 -19.42 2.52 12.83
C ARG A 550 -20.75 1.83 12.51
N ILE A 551 -21.50 1.37 13.51
CA ILE A 551 -22.83 0.77 13.29
C ILE A 551 -23.82 1.80 12.70
N ARG A 552 -23.71 3.07 13.08
CA ARG A 552 -24.48 4.15 12.46
C ARG A 552 -24.00 4.45 11.04
N GLU A 553 -22.71 4.42 10.78
CA GLU A 553 -22.12 4.57 9.44
C GLU A 553 -22.48 3.41 8.52
N ASP A 554 -22.47 2.17 9.02
CA ASP A 554 -22.91 0.98 8.28
C ASP A 554 -24.41 0.92 8.02
N SER A 555 -25.22 1.61 8.84
CA SER A 555 -26.67 1.72 8.65
C SER A 555 -27.09 2.91 7.76
N ALA A 556 -26.21 3.85 7.50
CA ALA A 556 -26.40 4.84 6.44
C ALA A 556 -26.05 4.17 5.09
N ASP A 557 -26.78 4.49 4.02
CA ASP A 557 -26.61 3.99 2.63
C ASP A 557 -25.23 4.31 2.03
N ASN A 558 -24.17 4.22 2.85
CA ASN A 558 -22.79 4.47 2.44
C ASN A 558 -22.27 3.30 1.61
N LYS A 559 -22.07 3.55 0.33
CA LYS A 559 -21.52 2.57 -0.59
C LYS A 559 -19.99 2.59 -0.52
N GLU A 560 -19.38 1.42 -0.44
CA GLU A 560 -17.93 1.25 -0.48
C GLU A 560 -17.46 0.75 -1.85
N LEU A 561 -16.49 1.44 -2.44
CA LEU A 561 -15.73 0.95 -3.58
C LEU A 561 -14.42 0.34 -3.05
N LYS A 562 -14.32 -0.98 -3.12
CA LYS A 562 -13.14 -1.71 -2.66
C LYS A 562 -12.15 -1.91 -3.81
N VAL A 563 -10.88 -1.63 -3.54
CA VAL A 563 -9.81 -1.65 -4.56
C VAL A 563 -8.64 -2.48 -4.06
N VAL A 564 -8.09 -3.32 -4.93
CA VAL A 564 -6.77 -3.96 -4.79
C VAL A 564 -5.83 -3.28 -5.76
N LEU A 565 -4.77 -2.66 -5.25
CA LEU A 565 -3.83 -1.84 -6.02
C LEU A 565 -2.51 -2.58 -6.24
N LYS A 566 -2.03 -2.55 -7.48
CA LYS A 566 -0.70 -3.05 -7.85
C LYS A 566 0.02 -2.01 -8.70
N ALA A 567 1.25 -1.70 -8.35
CA ALA A 567 2.11 -0.77 -9.08
C ALA A 567 3.48 -1.39 -9.39
N ASP A 568 4.20 -0.79 -10.29
CA ASP A 568 5.56 -1.20 -10.66
C ASP A 568 6.58 -0.87 -9.57
N VAL A 569 6.46 0.31 -8.93
CA VAL A 569 7.33 0.77 -7.85
C VAL A 569 6.53 1.13 -6.60
N GLN A 570 7.24 1.14 -5.45
CA GLN A 570 6.63 1.39 -4.15
C GLN A 570 6.04 2.80 -4.04
N GLY A 571 6.77 3.81 -4.52
CA GLY A 571 6.31 5.18 -4.47
C GLY A 571 5.05 5.44 -5.29
N SER A 572 4.90 4.81 -6.47
CA SER A 572 3.67 4.88 -7.27
C SER A 572 2.48 4.22 -6.55
N ALA A 573 2.71 3.11 -5.84
CA ALA A 573 1.67 2.46 -5.04
C ALA A 573 1.19 3.35 -3.88
N GLU A 574 2.11 4.02 -3.17
CA GLU A 574 1.81 4.95 -2.09
C GLU A 574 1.02 6.16 -2.60
N ALA A 575 1.53 6.80 -3.66
CA ALA A 575 0.90 7.97 -4.28
C ALA A 575 -0.53 7.69 -4.77
N LEU A 576 -0.71 6.57 -5.49
CA LEU A 576 -2.04 6.20 -5.98
C LEU A 576 -2.99 5.83 -4.84
N LYS A 577 -2.51 5.13 -3.80
CA LYS A 577 -3.29 4.85 -2.59
C LYS A 577 -3.76 6.15 -1.92
N ALA A 578 -2.86 7.10 -1.70
CA ALA A 578 -3.18 8.40 -1.10
C ALA A 578 -4.17 9.20 -1.96
N ALA A 579 -3.96 9.22 -3.28
CA ALA A 579 -4.85 9.89 -4.23
C ALA A 579 -6.26 9.28 -4.23
N LEU A 580 -6.38 7.95 -4.24
CA LEU A 580 -7.66 7.24 -4.19
C LEU A 580 -8.41 7.47 -2.87
N VAL A 581 -7.71 7.51 -1.75
CA VAL A 581 -8.31 7.82 -0.44
C VAL A 581 -8.83 9.26 -0.40
N LYS A 582 -8.13 10.23 -1.01
CA LYS A 582 -8.61 11.62 -1.13
C LYS A 582 -9.90 11.76 -1.95
N LEU A 583 -10.21 10.83 -2.86
CA LEU A 583 -11.48 10.84 -3.63
C LEU A 583 -12.69 10.45 -2.78
N THR A 584 -12.51 9.94 -1.58
CA THR A 584 -13.59 9.53 -0.69
C THR A 584 -14.53 10.71 -0.41
N THR A 585 -15.82 10.48 -0.61
CA THR A 585 -16.90 11.42 -0.31
C THR A 585 -17.77 10.89 0.83
N GLU A 586 -18.66 11.71 1.38
CA GLU A 586 -19.60 11.30 2.44
C GLU A 586 -20.52 10.15 2.03
N LYS A 587 -20.83 10.02 0.72
CA LYS A 587 -21.76 9.02 0.19
C LYS A 587 -21.09 7.75 -0.32
N VAL A 588 -19.85 7.86 -0.79
CA VAL A 588 -19.08 6.73 -1.33
C VAL A 588 -17.66 6.78 -0.76
N LYS A 589 -17.28 5.72 -0.04
CA LYS A 589 -15.91 5.56 0.49
C LYS A 589 -15.09 4.68 -0.44
N VAL A 590 -13.86 5.09 -0.76
CA VAL A 590 -12.89 4.23 -1.44
C VAL A 590 -12.05 3.51 -0.39
N ASN A 591 -12.11 2.20 -0.39
CA ASN A 591 -11.37 1.35 0.54
C ASN A 591 -10.31 0.54 -0.21
N VAL A 592 -9.04 0.91 -0.05
CA VAL A 592 -7.92 0.16 -0.61
C VAL A 592 -7.58 -1.01 0.31
N ILE A 593 -8.07 -2.20 -0.02
CA ILE A 593 -7.86 -3.43 0.78
C ILE A 593 -6.38 -3.81 0.80
N TYR A 594 -5.71 -3.69 -0.32
CA TYR A 594 -4.31 -4.05 -0.46
C TYR A 594 -3.62 -3.15 -1.49
N ALA A 595 -2.42 -2.69 -1.17
CA ALA A 595 -1.53 -2.02 -2.09
C ALA A 595 -0.18 -2.74 -2.09
N GLY A 596 0.38 -3.03 -3.26
CA GLY A 596 1.65 -3.74 -3.35
C GLY A 596 2.35 -3.56 -4.68
N VAL A 597 3.62 -3.94 -4.71
CA VAL A 597 4.51 -3.77 -5.87
C VAL A 597 4.56 -5.04 -6.70
N GLY A 598 4.78 -4.87 -7.99
CA GLY A 598 4.97 -5.94 -8.97
C GLY A 598 3.71 -6.33 -9.73
N GLY A 599 3.82 -7.30 -10.65
CA GLY A 599 2.72 -7.73 -11.51
C GLY A 599 1.54 -8.33 -10.73
N ILE A 600 0.34 -8.25 -11.32
CA ILE A 600 -0.90 -8.78 -10.73
C ILE A 600 -0.84 -10.31 -10.70
N THR A 601 -0.90 -10.92 -9.52
CA THR A 601 -0.81 -12.36 -9.30
C THR A 601 -2.19 -13.01 -9.13
N GLU A 602 -2.23 -14.35 -9.16
CA GLU A 602 -3.45 -15.12 -8.87
C GLU A 602 -3.97 -14.86 -7.43
N SER A 603 -3.06 -14.62 -6.48
CA SER A 603 -3.41 -14.28 -5.10
C SER A 603 -4.13 -12.94 -4.99
N ASP A 604 -3.73 -11.95 -5.78
CA ASP A 604 -4.37 -10.62 -5.81
C ASP A 604 -5.78 -10.72 -6.39
N VAL A 605 -5.99 -11.55 -7.42
CA VAL A 605 -7.32 -11.82 -7.98
C VAL A 605 -8.23 -12.53 -6.98
N ASN A 606 -7.71 -13.54 -6.26
CA ASN A 606 -8.46 -14.23 -5.21
C ASN A 606 -8.82 -13.29 -4.04
N LEU A 607 -7.92 -12.40 -3.66
CA LEU A 607 -8.18 -11.38 -2.64
C LEU A 607 -9.27 -10.41 -3.09
N ALA A 608 -9.21 -9.95 -4.34
CA ALA A 608 -10.21 -9.07 -4.93
C ALA A 608 -11.59 -9.75 -5.00
N LYS A 609 -11.65 -11.03 -5.39
CA LYS A 609 -12.88 -11.84 -5.36
C LYS A 609 -13.46 -11.92 -3.95
N ALA A 610 -12.65 -12.28 -2.95
CA ALA A 610 -13.08 -12.43 -1.56
C ALA A 610 -13.58 -11.10 -0.97
N GLY A 611 -12.96 -9.99 -1.34
CA GLY A 611 -13.34 -8.65 -0.91
C GLY A 611 -14.46 -8.00 -1.72
N GLY A 612 -14.83 -8.55 -2.89
CA GLY A 612 -15.70 -7.88 -3.87
C GLY A 612 -15.06 -6.60 -4.41
N ALA A 613 -13.75 -6.61 -4.64
CA ALA A 613 -12.94 -5.48 -5.05
C ALA A 613 -12.60 -5.51 -6.54
N ILE A 614 -12.31 -4.34 -7.11
CA ILE A 614 -11.69 -4.22 -8.43
C ILE A 614 -10.16 -4.25 -8.29
N VAL A 615 -9.46 -4.78 -9.28
CA VAL A 615 -7.99 -4.76 -9.32
C VAL A 615 -7.54 -3.62 -10.22
N VAL A 616 -6.78 -2.71 -9.65
CA VAL A 616 -6.16 -1.58 -10.37
C VAL A 616 -4.68 -1.86 -10.51
N GLY A 617 -4.19 -1.94 -11.73
CA GLY A 617 -2.78 -2.11 -12.07
C GLY A 617 -2.21 -0.81 -12.67
N PHE A 618 -1.15 -0.30 -12.08
CA PHE A 618 -0.45 0.91 -12.53
C PHE A 618 0.93 0.53 -13.05
N HIS A 619 1.21 0.79 -14.33
CA HIS A 619 2.42 0.36 -15.08
C HIS A 619 2.73 -1.14 -14.97
N VAL A 620 1.77 -1.98 -14.56
CA VAL A 620 1.95 -3.41 -14.41
C VAL A 620 1.01 -4.20 -15.30
N ARG A 621 1.34 -5.45 -15.55
CA ARG A 621 0.52 -6.37 -16.35
C ARG A 621 0.20 -7.63 -15.53
N PRO A 622 -0.91 -8.31 -15.82
CA PRO A 622 -1.26 -9.57 -15.19
C PRO A 622 -0.17 -10.63 -15.42
N ALA A 623 0.17 -11.37 -14.37
CA ALA A 623 1.22 -12.37 -14.37
C ALA A 623 0.64 -13.78 -14.54
N GLY A 624 1.26 -14.61 -15.38
CA GLY A 624 0.89 -16.02 -15.53
C GLY A 624 -0.55 -16.24 -16.00
N LYS A 625 -1.36 -16.90 -15.16
CA LYS A 625 -2.77 -17.22 -15.43
C LYS A 625 -3.77 -16.24 -14.80
N SER A 626 -3.30 -15.18 -14.16
CA SER A 626 -4.16 -14.26 -13.40
C SER A 626 -5.24 -13.59 -14.24
N SER A 627 -4.99 -13.28 -15.53
CA SER A 627 -6.01 -12.73 -16.44
C SER A 627 -7.16 -13.71 -16.67
N LYS A 628 -6.84 -14.99 -16.96
CA LYS A 628 -7.86 -16.02 -17.18
C LYS A 628 -8.64 -16.31 -15.89
N LEU A 629 -7.97 -16.30 -14.74
CA LEU A 629 -8.61 -16.48 -13.45
C LEU A 629 -9.56 -15.33 -13.15
N ALA A 630 -9.17 -14.09 -13.45
CA ALA A 630 -10.02 -12.93 -13.26
C ALA A 630 -11.30 -13.00 -14.12
N GLU A 631 -11.18 -13.42 -15.38
CA GLU A 631 -12.33 -13.64 -16.25
C GLU A 631 -13.27 -14.74 -15.71
N GLN A 632 -12.71 -15.87 -15.25
CA GLN A 632 -13.48 -16.98 -14.67
C GLN A 632 -14.21 -16.59 -13.40
N GLU A 633 -13.57 -15.77 -12.54
CA GLU A 633 -14.08 -15.35 -11.24
C GLU A 633 -14.88 -14.04 -11.30
N GLY A 634 -14.99 -13.42 -12.48
CA GLY A 634 -15.72 -12.17 -12.68
C GLY A 634 -15.08 -10.94 -12.03
N VAL A 635 -13.77 -10.99 -11.77
CA VAL A 635 -13.01 -9.88 -11.19
C VAL A 635 -12.55 -8.94 -12.30
N GLN A 636 -12.86 -7.66 -12.19
CA GLN A 636 -12.41 -6.65 -13.14
C GLN A 636 -10.96 -6.26 -12.85
N ILE A 637 -10.09 -6.36 -13.86
CA ILE A 637 -8.73 -5.86 -13.85
C ILE A 637 -8.68 -4.64 -14.76
N LYS A 638 -8.29 -3.49 -14.19
CA LYS A 638 -8.10 -2.23 -14.90
C LYS A 638 -6.62 -1.87 -14.89
N LEU A 639 -6.08 -1.49 -16.04
CA LEU A 639 -4.67 -1.20 -16.22
C LEU A 639 -4.49 0.24 -16.71
N TYR A 640 -3.61 0.98 -16.04
CA TYR A 640 -3.34 2.39 -16.33
C TYR A 640 -1.85 2.64 -16.40
N ASP A 641 -1.48 3.54 -17.29
CA ASP A 641 -0.11 4.02 -17.43
C ASP A 641 0.00 5.51 -17.02
N ILE A 642 -1.13 6.18 -16.74
CA ILE A 642 -1.20 7.58 -16.27
C ILE A 642 -2.09 7.64 -15.01
N ILE A 643 -1.62 8.34 -13.97
CA ILE A 643 -2.33 8.41 -12.68
C ILE A 643 -3.70 9.11 -12.78
N TYR A 644 -3.82 10.10 -13.65
CA TYR A 644 -5.08 10.84 -13.87
C TYR A 644 -6.17 9.94 -14.40
N ASP A 645 -5.85 9.09 -15.38
CA ASP A 645 -6.82 8.16 -15.97
C ASP A 645 -7.36 7.17 -14.93
N ALA A 646 -6.46 6.69 -14.04
CA ALA A 646 -6.85 5.83 -12.92
C ALA A 646 -7.81 6.54 -11.95
N MET A 647 -7.52 7.80 -11.61
CA MET A 647 -8.36 8.59 -10.71
C MET A 647 -9.72 8.91 -11.33
N ASP A 648 -9.75 9.27 -12.60
CA ASP A 648 -10.99 9.66 -13.30
C ASP A 648 -11.91 8.45 -13.52
N GLU A 649 -11.36 7.27 -13.82
CA GLU A 649 -12.18 6.06 -13.95
C GLU A 649 -12.71 5.58 -12.59
N VAL A 650 -11.91 5.69 -11.51
CA VAL A 650 -12.38 5.41 -10.15
C VAL A 650 -13.48 6.40 -9.76
N ARG A 651 -13.34 7.69 -10.08
CA ARG A 651 -14.36 8.70 -9.86
C ARG A 651 -15.65 8.38 -10.63
N ALA A 652 -15.53 7.96 -11.88
CA ALA A 652 -16.65 7.51 -12.69
C ALA A 652 -17.33 6.27 -12.09
N ALA A 653 -16.55 5.30 -11.59
CA ALA A 653 -17.06 4.11 -10.91
C ALA A 653 -17.82 4.49 -9.62
N MET A 654 -17.30 5.44 -8.82
CA MET A 654 -17.98 5.96 -7.64
C MET A 654 -19.32 6.65 -8.01
N ALA A 655 -19.33 7.46 -9.05
CA ALA A 655 -20.56 8.09 -9.56
C ALA A 655 -21.60 7.05 -10.00
N GLY A 656 -21.15 5.97 -10.65
CA GLY A 656 -22.01 4.85 -11.05
C GLY A 656 -22.59 4.05 -9.89
N LEU A 657 -21.96 4.10 -8.72
CA LEU A 657 -22.51 3.49 -7.50
C LEU A 657 -23.63 4.33 -6.88
N LEU A 658 -23.69 5.63 -7.11
CA LEU A 658 -24.74 6.49 -6.58
C LEU A 658 -26.08 6.16 -7.24
N ALA A 659 -27.17 6.33 -6.51
CA ALA A 659 -28.50 6.22 -7.10
C ALA A 659 -28.72 7.39 -8.09
N PRO A 660 -29.32 7.14 -9.27
CA PRO A 660 -29.58 8.20 -10.22
C PRO A 660 -30.48 9.28 -9.60
N ILE A 661 -30.15 10.53 -9.83
CA ILE A 661 -30.95 11.66 -9.38
C ILE A 661 -32.13 11.78 -10.31
N LYS A 662 -33.36 11.68 -9.75
CA LYS A 662 -34.57 11.92 -10.51
C LYS A 662 -34.79 13.41 -10.62
N ARG A 663 -34.67 13.94 -11.82
CA ARG A 663 -34.90 15.33 -12.12
C ARG A 663 -36.21 15.48 -12.90
N GLU A 664 -37.10 16.34 -12.41
CA GLU A 664 -38.30 16.70 -13.11
C GLU A 664 -37.96 17.74 -14.18
N VAL A 665 -38.22 17.42 -15.42
CA VAL A 665 -38.08 18.35 -16.54
C VAL A 665 -39.45 18.76 -17.04
N ALA A 666 -39.78 20.02 -16.90
CA ALA A 666 -41.01 20.58 -17.43
C ALA A 666 -41.02 20.44 -18.96
N MET A 667 -42.06 19.81 -19.51
CA MET A 667 -42.23 19.61 -20.95
C MET A 667 -43.18 20.62 -21.57
N GLY A 668 -44.18 21.04 -20.81
CA GLY A 668 -45.17 22.02 -21.30
C GLY A 668 -46.25 22.34 -20.29
N GLN A 669 -47.01 23.34 -20.60
CA GLN A 669 -48.11 23.83 -19.77
C GLN A 669 -49.40 23.94 -20.58
N LEU A 670 -50.50 23.51 -20.00
CA LEU A 670 -51.84 23.57 -20.60
C LEU A 670 -52.80 24.35 -19.68
N GLN A 671 -53.66 25.10 -20.30
CA GLN A 671 -54.78 25.76 -19.62
C GLN A 671 -56.08 25.04 -19.95
N VAL A 672 -56.84 24.65 -18.92
CA VAL A 672 -58.17 24.06 -19.06
C VAL A 672 -59.15 25.13 -19.46
N ARG A 673 -59.81 24.98 -20.64
CA ARG A 673 -60.85 25.87 -21.13
C ARG A 673 -62.21 25.33 -20.79
N ASP A 674 -62.49 24.08 -21.08
CA ASP A 674 -63.79 23.41 -20.87
C ASP A 674 -63.54 22.00 -20.25
N THR A 675 -64.60 21.50 -19.57
CA THR A 675 -64.61 20.18 -18.98
C THR A 675 -65.80 19.34 -19.46
N PHE A 676 -65.50 18.10 -19.91
CA PHE A 676 -66.51 17.20 -20.45
C PHE A 676 -66.56 15.90 -19.61
N GLY A 677 -67.69 15.68 -18.95
CA GLY A 677 -67.93 14.44 -18.22
C GLY A 677 -68.43 13.33 -19.16
N ILE A 678 -67.62 12.28 -19.36
CA ILE A 678 -67.99 11.13 -20.19
C ILE A 678 -68.39 9.98 -19.27
N PRO A 679 -69.62 9.46 -19.37
CA PRO A 679 -70.08 8.33 -18.55
C PRO A 679 -69.14 7.11 -18.75
N LYS A 680 -68.72 6.50 -17.64
CA LYS A 680 -67.79 5.33 -17.57
C LYS A 680 -66.32 5.58 -17.91
N VAL A 681 -65.92 6.79 -18.33
CA VAL A 681 -64.52 7.11 -18.69
C VAL A 681 -63.91 8.10 -17.69
N GLY A 682 -64.70 9.10 -17.25
CA GLY A 682 -64.23 10.15 -16.35
C GLY A 682 -64.33 11.55 -16.97
N THR A 683 -63.76 12.56 -16.30
CA THR A 683 -63.73 13.93 -16.80
C THR A 683 -62.56 14.15 -17.75
N VAL A 684 -62.87 14.60 -18.98
CA VAL A 684 -61.86 15.02 -19.96
C VAL A 684 -61.81 16.54 -19.97
N ALA A 685 -60.65 17.12 -19.77
CA ALA A 685 -60.45 18.56 -19.88
C ALA A 685 -60.09 18.93 -21.33
N GLY A 686 -60.85 19.85 -21.90
CA GLY A 686 -60.50 20.55 -23.12
C GLY A 686 -59.49 21.63 -22.82
N CYS A 687 -58.22 21.39 -23.15
CA CYS A 687 -57.10 22.25 -22.83
C CYS A 687 -56.48 22.87 -24.07
N MET A 688 -55.88 24.04 -23.89
CA MET A 688 -54.99 24.63 -24.87
C MET A 688 -53.54 24.57 -24.33
N VAL A 689 -52.61 24.09 -25.13
CA VAL A 689 -51.18 24.09 -24.78
C VAL A 689 -50.67 25.52 -24.89
N THR A 690 -50.28 26.10 -23.76
CA THR A 690 -49.81 27.49 -23.65
C THR A 690 -48.30 27.60 -23.82
N ASP A 691 -47.57 26.57 -23.42
CA ASP A 691 -46.12 26.50 -23.56
C ASP A 691 -45.64 25.05 -23.77
N GLY A 692 -44.52 24.88 -24.51
CA GLY A 692 -43.87 23.62 -24.73
C GLY A 692 -44.68 22.57 -25.50
N LYS A 693 -44.61 21.30 -25.09
CA LYS A 693 -45.38 20.18 -25.65
C LYS A 693 -45.83 19.20 -24.57
N VAL A 694 -46.92 18.50 -24.84
CA VAL A 694 -47.43 17.46 -23.95
C VAL A 694 -47.42 16.11 -24.65
N THR A 695 -46.84 15.10 -23.99
CA THR A 695 -46.79 13.72 -24.50
C THR A 695 -47.71 12.81 -23.70
N ARG A 696 -48.15 11.71 -24.32
CA ARG A 696 -49.00 10.71 -23.65
C ARG A 696 -48.33 10.01 -22.46
N LYS A 697 -47.00 10.04 -22.38
CA LYS A 697 -46.23 9.42 -21.29
C LYS A 697 -45.90 10.38 -20.15
N ALA A 698 -46.18 11.68 -20.32
CA ALA A 698 -45.86 12.70 -19.34
C ALA A 698 -46.66 12.50 -18.03
N LEU A 699 -46.04 12.94 -16.95
CA LEU A 699 -46.73 13.17 -15.67
C LEU A 699 -47.38 14.55 -15.71
N LEU A 700 -48.53 14.65 -15.08
CA LEU A 700 -49.32 15.87 -15.06
C LEU A 700 -49.49 16.35 -13.62
N ARG A 701 -49.32 17.64 -13.42
CA ARG A 701 -49.57 18.33 -12.17
C ARG A 701 -50.69 19.34 -12.40
N VAL A 702 -51.82 19.20 -11.68
CA VAL A 702 -52.95 20.11 -11.78
C VAL A 702 -52.80 21.21 -10.74
N ILE A 703 -52.79 22.46 -11.19
CA ILE A 703 -52.64 23.65 -10.37
C ILE A 703 -53.91 24.49 -10.47
N ARG A 704 -54.51 24.83 -9.33
CA ARG A 704 -55.66 25.75 -9.19
C ARG A 704 -55.30 26.85 -8.21
N ASP A 705 -55.51 28.10 -8.60
CA ASP A 705 -55.19 29.27 -7.75
C ASP A 705 -53.76 29.26 -7.22
N ALA A 706 -52.79 28.87 -8.07
CA ALA A 706 -51.37 28.70 -7.76
C ALA A 706 -51.04 27.59 -6.72
N VAL A 707 -52.02 26.71 -6.39
CA VAL A 707 -51.82 25.57 -5.48
C VAL A 707 -51.92 24.27 -6.27
N GLN A 708 -50.96 23.37 -6.06
CA GLN A 708 -51.00 22.02 -6.62
C GLN A 708 -52.11 21.21 -5.92
N ILE A 709 -53.09 20.75 -6.71
CA ILE A 709 -54.22 19.96 -6.19
C ILE A 709 -53.98 18.47 -6.38
N TYR A 710 -53.45 18.10 -7.52
CA TYR A 710 -53.29 16.68 -7.88
C TYR A 710 -52.07 16.45 -8.75
N GLU A 711 -51.50 15.25 -8.65
CA GLU A 711 -50.40 14.77 -9.48
C GLU A 711 -50.75 13.37 -9.98
N GLY A 712 -50.59 13.13 -11.27
CA GLY A 712 -50.92 11.85 -11.88
C GLY A 712 -50.37 11.70 -13.29
N ARG A 713 -50.73 10.62 -13.94
CA ARG A 713 -50.32 10.34 -15.35
C ARG A 713 -51.37 10.79 -16.32
N VAL A 714 -50.97 11.03 -17.57
CA VAL A 714 -51.90 11.20 -18.67
C VAL A 714 -52.70 9.91 -18.84
N GLY A 715 -54.03 9.96 -18.62
CA GLY A 715 -54.92 8.84 -18.86
C GLY A 715 -55.26 8.66 -20.36
N SER A 716 -55.60 9.79 -21.02
CA SER A 716 -55.76 9.84 -22.48
C SER A 716 -55.40 11.23 -23.01
N LEU A 717 -54.79 11.29 -24.19
CA LEU A 717 -54.48 12.52 -24.92
C LEU A 717 -55.08 12.43 -26.30
N ARG A 718 -56.04 13.34 -26.58
CA ARG A 718 -56.80 13.34 -27.85
C ARG A 718 -56.77 14.72 -28.48
N ARG A 719 -56.78 14.71 -29.80
CA ARG A 719 -57.03 15.94 -30.56
C ARG A 719 -58.25 15.70 -31.45
N PHE A 720 -59.32 16.49 -31.16
CA PHE A 720 -60.68 16.23 -31.72
C PHE A 720 -61.18 14.82 -31.36
N LYS A 721 -61.14 13.87 -32.32
CA LYS A 721 -61.61 12.49 -32.10
C LYS A 721 -60.47 11.47 -32.09
N ASP A 722 -59.26 11.89 -32.46
CA ASP A 722 -58.14 10.99 -32.69
C ASP A 722 -57.20 10.99 -31.44
N ASP A 723 -56.77 9.81 -31.06
CA ASP A 723 -55.71 9.63 -30.02
C ASP A 723 -54.35 10.03 -30.63
N VAL A 724 -53.64 10.94 -29.97
CA VAL A 724 -52.32 11.45 -30.40
C VAL A 724 -51.24 11.13 -29.38
N SER A 725 -50.05 10.99 -29.88
CA SER A 725 -48.87 10.70 -29.05
C SER A 725 -48.31 11.96 -28.36
N GLU A 726 -48.39 13.10 -29.04
CA GLU A 726 -47.93 14.40 -28.52
C GLU A 726 -48.77 15.56 -29.12
N VAL A 727 -48.83 16.67 -28.38
CA VAL A 727 -49.45 17.93 -28.81
C VAL A 727 -48.50 19.08 -28.52
N ALA A 728 -48.23 19.93 -29.51
CA ALA A 728 -47.31 21.06 -29.41
C ALA A 728 -48.07 22.35 -28.97
N ASN A 729 -47.28 23.37 -28.62
CA ASN A 729 -47.79 24.69 -28.24
C ASN A 729 -48.73 25.30 -29.28
N GLY A 730 -49.79 25.96 -28.80
CA GLY A 730 -50.81 26.63 -29.61
C GLY A 730 -51.92 25.72 -30.12
N TYR A 731 -51.92 24.43 -29.83
CA TYR A 731 -52.98 23.49 -30.24
C TYR A 731 -53.90 23.11 -29.09
N GLU A 732 -55.15 22.90 -29.43
CA GLU A 732 -56.17 22.40 -28.51
C GLU A 732 -56.08 20.87 -28.40
N CYS A 733 -56.30 20.35 -27.20
CA CYS A 733 -56.29 18.91 -26.92
C CYS A 733 -57.29 18.57 -25.80
N GLY A 734 -57.76 17.34 -25.81
CA GLY A 734 -58.50 16.74 -24.72
C GLY A 734 -57.57 15.90 -23.85
N VAL A 735 -57.40 16.26 -22.61
CA VAL A 735 -56.54 15.55 -21.66
C VAL A 735 -57.42 14.96 -20.55
N MET A 736 -57.20 13.69 -20.25
CA MET A 736 -57.75 13.05 -19.06
C MET A 736 -56.61 12.76 -18.09
N VAL A 737 -56.76 13.19 -16.86
CA VAL A 737 -55.79 12.90 -15.78
C VAL A 737 -56.20 11.59 -15.12
N ALA A 738 -55.32 10.60 -15.07
CA ALA A 738 -55.65 9.32 -14.47
C ALA A 738 -55.93 9.47 -12.97
N GLY A 739 -57.11 9.00 -12.53
CA GLY A 739 -57.48 9.04 -11.10
C GLY A 739 -58.04 10.35 -10.57
N PHE A 740 -58.18 11.39 -11.41
CA PHE A 740 -58.69 12.68 -10.98
C PHE A 740 -59.82 13.18 -11.89
N ASN A 741 -61.01 13.49 -11.29
CA ASN A 741 -62.21 13.86 -12.02
C ASN A 741 -62.71 15.31 -11.71
N ASP A 742 -62.14 16.02 -10.74
CA ASP A 742 -62.51 17.36 -10.34
C ASP A 742 -61.72 18.46 -11.10
N LEU A 743 -61.62 18.32 -12.41
CA LEU A 743 -61.03 19.35 -13.28
C LEU A 743 -62.02 20.48 -13.51
N LYS A 744 -61.61 21.76 -13.42
CA LYS A 744 -62.41 22.96 -13.63
C LYS A 744 -61.81 23.84 -14.71
N ALA A 745 -62.70 24.60 -15.38
CA ALA A 745 -62.24 25.62 -16.31
C ALA A 745 -61.36 26.66 -15.58
N GLY A 746 -60.25 26.99 -16.11
CA GLY A 746 -59.25 27.86 -15.49
C GLY A 746 -58.07 27.17 -14.79
N ASP A 747 -58.15 25.84 -14.54
CA ASP A 747 -57.02 25.07 -14.00
C ASP A 747 -55.83 25.07 -14.97
N ILE A 748 -54.62 25.09 -14.42
CA ILE A 748 -53.38 24.96 -15.18
C ILE A 748 -52.85 23.54 -14.96
N ILE A 749 -52.51 22.86 -16.06
CA ILE A 749 -51.92 21.52 -16.04
C ILE A 749 -50.49 21.62 -16.53
N GLU A 750 -49.53 21.33 -15.68
CA GLU A 750 -48.14 21.22 -16.05
C GLU A 750 -47.81 19.77 -16.42
N ALA A 751 -47.20 19.59 -17.58
CA ALA A 751 -46.68 18.32 -18.04
C ALA A 751 -45.17 18.27 -17.82
N TYR A 752 -44.69 17.21 -17.14
CA TYR A 752 -43.29 17.01 -16.88
C TYR A 752 -42.89 15.55 -17.06
N GLU A 753 -41.61 15.34 -17.27
CA GLU A 753 -41.01 14.01 -17.35
C GLU A 753 -39.93 13.88 -16.29
N VAL A 754 -39.85 12.71 -15.64
CA VAL A 754 -38.79 12.42 -14.68
C VAL A 754 -37.67 11.77 -15.44
N VAL A 755 -36.58 12.52 -15.62
CA VAL A 755 -35.35 12.01 -16.25
C VAL A 755 -34.42 11.57 -15.14
N GLU A 756 -33.91 10.33 -15.24
CA GLU A 756 -32.88 9.82 -14.35
C GLU A 756 -31.52 10.29 -14.88
N GLU A 757 -30.95 11.29 -14.22
CA GLU A 757 -29.57 11.74 -14.49
C GLU A 757 -28.58 10.98 -13.59
N ALA A 758 -27.42 10.61 -14.16
CA ALA A 758 -26.34 10.07 -13.35
C ALA A 758 -25.94 11.07 -12.27
N ALA A 759 -25.89 10.61 -11.03
CA ALA A 759 -25.48 11.46 -9.91
C ALA A 759 -24.05 11.97 -10.15
N LYS A 760 -23.84 13.28 -9.99
CA LYS A 760 -22.51 13.87 -9.96
C LYS A 760 -22.00 13.81 -8.52
N LEU A 761 -20.71 13.43 -8.37
CA LEU A 761 -19.98 13.37 -7.08
C LEU A 761 -19.76 14.75 -6.51
#